data_5b9973c34539e6edd13d8ffb0bee28fe
#
_entry.id   5b9973c34539e6edd13d8ffb0bee28fe
#
_cell.length_a   1.000
_cell.length_b   1.000
_cell.length_c   1.000
_cell.angle_alpha   90.00
_cell.angle_beta   90.00
_cell.angle_gamma   90.00
#
_symmetry.space_group_name_H-M   'P 1'
#
loop_
_entity.id
_entity.type
_entity.pdbx_description
1 polymer ?
#
loop_
_entity_poly.entity_id
_entity_poly.type
_entity_poly.pdbx_seq_one_letter_code
_entity_poly.pdbx_strand_id
1 'polypeptide(L)'
;MTGRQVTWIWGTLFLVLGGLAFGLTNGQETRKANAKGVAAETLIPENAVLFGTTDGSAAHKEGWEKTAAYEALYSSGLMESVNKAFETFGKLNKVPEDQQQAADLFKTLGDRVTEKGAVGAISLPKEGPPLPQAILVLRDTADLEPKISEFVSKLGDGAGMKFEPKEVEGRTVKIGIIPQSPGVEVGWWVEGNHIVIVAGLNAAESLVKVAAGKAPNVTTNANYRKYVVERPKFEMVSAGWLDAGLLIKTFGEQPIPNSPNPEMPVKIIDVLKATGLDGLGAIVMQQGFSGKATWTETFIETVGPRTGLLSLCEQKPITLKDLPPIPWGMNGFSAGSVNFSKLYETILTVVKNVAKLGPEDASAQVDGTIEQIPGIVGFDPKADLFDTLGNVYCLYGDSRGGLLGFDFGGVVQVKDAKKLRATVDHLIKMASEQAPPNQFSARRTKKHGREIITLEIAEGVFNPALVIDDNWLCVGLFPQTVEAFLLRLEKKLSVWEPTESYAEAFDAVPKEFTSISAADPRKMYRTLVGLSPILMPIMKMGAKETARAAGINPDEFKFPVGLADFPPGELVARPLFPNVNICTVEEGGIRCTSRSSLPGFPLMGGGNSGTAVATAGVATALLLPAVQQAREAARRTQSKNNLKQIGLALHNYHDSYGHLPEGFRETKNKELKDDKRQSWMVSILPFLDQAAVYNQVQADEAWDSENNAPLTSLKIPTLQNPAVVEKGVPKFGTTHYVGIGGLGKDGPKLKVTDEKAGMFGYNRATAFRDVTDGLSNTFMVGEASKDFGPWGKGGESTIRPFVKKPYINGPDGIGSPFRGGSHFLLGDGSVRFVSENIDPSTVEALTTIRGGEVLGEF
;
A
#
# COMPACT_ATOMS: atom_id res chain seq x y z
N MET A 1 -6.75 19.08 18.97
CA MET A 1 -6.04 18.13 18.07
C MET A 1 -6.98 17.68 16.97
N THR A 2 -6.61 17.83 15.72
CA THR A 2 -7.35 17.26 14.61
C THR A 2 -7.22 15.75 14.63
N GLY A 3 -8.18 14.99 14.07
CA GLY A 3 -8.13 13.51 14.02
C GLY A 3 -6.79 12.92 13.49
N ARG A 4 -5.98 13.73 12.79
CA ARG A 4 -4.60 13.41 12.39
C ARG A 4 -3.64 13.17 13.56
N GLN A 5 -3.79 13.86 14.67
CA GLN A 5 -2.86 13.74 15.81
C GLN A 5 -3.18 12.51 16.68
N VAL A 6 -4.46 12.13 16.78
CA VAL A 6 -4.88 10.86 17.39
C VAL A 6 -4.40 9.68 16.55
N THR A 7 -4.51 9.77 15.23
CA THR A 7 -3.95 8.78 14.30
C THR A 7 -2.43 8.69 14.39
N TRP A 8 -1.73 9.80 14.69
CA TRP A 8 -0.29 9.81 14.92
C TRP A 8 0.12 9.09 16.22
N ILE A 9 -0.61 9.28 17.33
CA ILE A 9 -0.34 8.58 18.60
C ILE A 9 -0.57 7.07 18.44
N TRP A 10 -1.67 6.67 17.79
CA TRP A 10 -1.92 5.27 17.46
C TRP A 10 -0.91 4.73 16.44
N GLY A 11 -0.56 5.52 15.42
CA GLY A 11 0.46 5.16 14.43
C GLY A 11 1.83 4.99 15.06
N THR A 12 2.22 5.84 16.02
CA THR A 12 3.49 5.74 16.73
C THR A 12 3.51 4.56 17.70
N LEU A 13 2.41 4.30 18.41
CA LEU A 13 2.27 3.12 19.26
C LEU A 13 2.28 1.83 18.44
N PHE A 14 1.61 1.83 17.27
CA PHE A 14 1.66 0.72 16.29
C PHE A 14 3.04 0.55 15.68
N LEU A 15 3.76 1.63 15.37
CA LEU A 15 5.13 1.58 14.84
C LEU A 15 6.12 1.09 15.91
N VAL A 16 5.96 1.50 17.17
CA VAL A 16 6.79 1.01 18.29
C VAL A 16 6.50 -0.46 18.58
N LEU A 17 5.22 -0.87 18.62
CA LEU A 17 4.84 -2.27 18.81
C LEU A 17 5.23 -3.12 17.59
N GLY A 18 5.06 -2.60 16.36
CA GLY A 18 5.54 -3.24 15.14
C GLY A 18 7.06 -3.32 15.09
N GLY A 19 7.78 -2.27 15.49
CA GLY A 19 9.23 -2.26 15.61
C GLY A 19 9.74 -3.26 16.65
N LEU A 20 9.05 -3.43 17.77
CA LEU A 20 9.36 -4.43 18.79
C LEU A 20 9.04 -5.87 18.32
N ALA A 21 7.93 -6.06 17.61
CA ALA A 21 7.57 -7.35 17.02
C ALA A 21 8.50 -7.75 15.87
N PHE A 22 9.08 -6.78 15.14
CA PHE A 22 9.94 -7.01 13.97
C PHE A 22 11.43 -6.68 14.20
N GLY A 23 11.85 -6.44 15.44
CA GLY A 23 13.24 -6.54 15.88
C GLY A 23 14.19 -5.46 15.41
N LEU A 24 14.22 -4.35 16.10
CA LEU A 24 15.29 -3.34 16.03
C LEU A 24 16.00 -3.26 17.40
N THR A 25 16.65 -4.35 17.86
CA THR A 25 17.52 -4.24 19.04
C THR A 25 18.63 -5.26 19.04
N ASN A 26 19.81 -4.83 19.42
CA ASN A 26 21.03 -5.57 19.50
C ASN A 26 21.31 -6.01 20.95
N GLY A 27 21.46 -7.29 21.18
CA GLY A 27 22.27 -8.07 22.16
C GLY A 27 22.14 -7.85 23.68
N GLN A 28 21.97 -8.76 24.55
CA GLN A 28 22.65 -9.73 25.37
C GLN A 28 22.19 -9.93 26.86
N GLU A 29 22.33 -11.03 27.31
CA GLU A 29 22.75 -11.89 28.44
C GLU A 29 21.76 -12.95 28.88
N THR A 30 22.30 -14.15 29.12
CA THR A 30 21.58 -15.31 29.64
C THR A 30 20.77 -14.98 30.89
N ARG A 31 19.47 -15.32 30.84
CA ARG A 31 18.59 -15.34 32.01
C ARG A 31 19.13 -16.23 33.13
N LYS A 32 19.95 -15.65 33.99
CA LYS A 32 19.88 -16.02 35.41
C LYS A 32 18.76 -15.17 35.98
N ALA A 33 17.66 -15.83 36.35
CA ALA A 33 16.59 -15.19 37.08
C ALA A 33 17.19 -14.41 38.25
N ASN A 34 17.22 -13.09 38.15
CA ASN A 34 17.48 -12.26 39.34
C ASN A 34 16.26 -12.44 40.25
N ALA A 35 16.47 -13.14 41.36
CA ALA A 35 15.49 -13.68 42.26
C ALA A 35 14.76 -12.58 43.09
N LYS A 36 14.18 -11.56 42.47
CA LYS A 36 13.29 -10.59 43.15
C LYS A 36 12.41 -9.73 42.23
N GLY A 37 12.37 -9.94 40.92
CA GLY A 37 11.57 -9.13 39.99
C GLY A 37 10.41 -9.92 39.36
N VAL A 38 9.32 -9.22 39.02
CA VAL A 38 8.19 -9.74 38.24
C VAL A 38 8.71 -9.99 36.80
N ALA A 39 8.45 -11.17 36.22
CA ALA A 39 8.83 -11.41 34.82
C ALA A 39 7.89 -10.65 33.88
N ALA A 40 8.43 -9.83 32.99
CA ALA A 40 7.66 -8.94 32.13
C ALA A 40 6.58 -9.68 31.28
N GLU A 41 6.87 -10.91 30.85
CA GLU A 41 5.94 -11.74 30.09
C GLU A 41 4.70 -12.15 30.89
N THR A 42 4.82 -12.28 32.23
CA THR A 42 3.65 -12.61 33.07
C THR A 42 2.63 -11.49 33.15
N LEU A 43 2.97 -10.29 32.69
CA LEU A 43 2.09 -9.13 32.61
C LEU A 43 1.28 -9.09 31.31
N ILE A 44 1.62 -9.91 30.32
CA ILE A 44 0.98 -9.97 29.02
C ILE A 44 -0.18 -10.96 29.04
N PRO A 45 -1.38 -10.61 28.52
CA PRO A 45 -2.52 -11.54 28.52
C PRO A 45 -2.33 -12.73 27.56
N GLU A 46 -2.92 -13.89 27.94
CA GLU A 46 -2.86 -15.13 27.16
C GLU A 46 -3.38 -14.97 25.72
N ASN A 47 -4.41 -14.17 25.50
CA ASN A 47 -5.12 -14.00 24.23
C ASN A 47 -4.49 -12.94 23.34
N ALA A 48 -3.15 -12.80 23.36
CA ALA A 48 -2.39 -11.92 22.48
C ALA A 48 -2.49 -12.41 21.03
N VAL A 49 -3.04 -11.56 20.15
CA VAL A 49 -3.06 -11.76 18.69
C VAL A 49 -1.79 -11.25 18.01
N LEU A 50 -1.17 -10.24 18.58
CA LEU A 50 0.17 -9.79 18.25
C LEU A 50 1.00 -9.80 19.53
N PHE A 51 2.17 -10.37 19.46
CA PHE A 51 3.12 -10.44 20.57
C PHE A 51 4.52 -10.18 20.06
N GLY A 52 5.31 -9.48 20.85
CA GLY A 52 6.74 -9.30 20.59
C GLY A 52 7.50 -9.17 21.89
N THR A 53 8.66 -9.79 21.98
CA THR A 53 9.60 -9.67 23.10
C THR A 53 10.99 -9.48 22.59
N THR A 54 11.77 -8.65 23.28
CA THR A 54 13.20 -8.52 23.09
C THR A 54 13.88 -8.46 24.44
N ASP A 55 14.99 -9.16 24.57
CA ASP A 55 15.69 -9.26 25.83
C ASP A 55 16.62 -8.06 26.11
N GLY A 56 16.91 -7.24 25.10
CA GLY A 56 17.76 -6.07 25.19
C GLY A 56 19.27 -6.36 25.09
N SER A 57 20.09 -5.31 25.00
CA SER A 57 21.52 -5.41 24.74
C SER A 57 22.35 -5.88 25.92
N ALA A 58 21.99 -5.62 27.14
CA ALA A 58 22.71 -6.11 28.30
C ALA A 58 22.63 -7.62 28.44
N ALA A 59 21.55 -8.24 27.96
CA ALA A 59 21.31 -9.68 28.11
C ALA A 59 22.17 -10.58 27.22
N HIS A 60 22.78 -10.15 26.12
CA HIS A 60 23.57 -10.95 25.17
C HIS A 60 24.90 -10.31 24.70
N LYS A 61 25.56 -9.42 25.49
CA LYS A 61 26.77 -8.64 25.14
C LYS A 61 27.93 -9.49 24.62
N GLU A 62 28.22 -10.62 25.21
CA GLU A 62 29.33 -11.45 24.82
C GLU A 62 29.18 -12.08 23.43
N GLY A 63 27.96 -12.54 23.08
CA GLY A 63 27.66 -13.06 21.76
C GLY A 63 27.56 -11.94 20.70
N TRP A 64 26.92 -10.81 21.04
CA TRP A 64 26.81 -9.66 20.15
C TRP A 64 28.15 -9.06 19.77
N GLU A 65 29.06 -8.89 20.72
CA GLU A 65 30.41 -8.39 20.47
C GLU A 65 31.26 -9.31 19.57
N LYS A 66 30.87 -10.59 19.44
CA LYS A 66 31.51 -11.54 18.52
C LYS A 66 30.95 -11.47 17.10
N THR A 67 29.83 -10.74 16.86
CA THR A 67 29.20 -10.68 15.54
C THR A 67 29.97 -9.77 14.58
N ALA A 68 29.89 -10.09 13.29
CA ALA A 68 30.38 -9.22 12.23
C ALA A 68 29.65 -7.86 12.21
N ALA A 69 28.37 -7.85 12.62
CA ALA A 69 27.60 -6.63 12.75
C ALA A 69 28.18 -5.67 13.78
N TYR A 70 28.54 -6.19 14.97
CA TYR A 70 29.15 -5.37 16.00
C TYR A 70 30.49 -4.78 15.54
N GLU A 71 31.37 -5.61 14.93
CA GLU A 71 32.64 -5.15 14.40
C GLU A 71 32.45 -4.07 13.31
N ALA A 72 31.49 -4.29 12.38
CA ALA A 72 31.23 -3.34 11.29
C ALA A 72 30.58 -2.03 11.74
N LEU A 73 29.70 -2.06 12.74
CA LEU A 73 28.94 -0.90 13.16
C LEU A 73 29.63 -0.10 14.29
N TYR A 74 30.12 -0.83 15.31
CA TYR A 74 30.65 -0.20 16.53
C TYR A 74 32.17 -0.16 16.55
N SER A 75 32.89 -1.26 16.34
CA SER A 75 34.36 -1.29 16.38
C SER A 75 35.00 -0.48 15.24
N SER A 76 34.29 -0.31 14.13
CA SER A 76 34.73 0.57 13.02
C SER A 76 34.58 2.06 13.30
N GLY A 77 33.80 2.47 14.31
CA GLY A 77 33.42 3.86 14.60
C GLY A 77 32.24 4.38 13.76
N LEU A 78 31.56 3.55 12.96
CA LEU A 78 30.47 3.99 12.10
C LEU A 78 29.30 4.54 12.91
N MET A 79 28.85 3.82 13.96
CA MET A 79 27.77 4.27 14.82
C MET A 79 28.10 5.52 15.62
N GLU A 80 29.36 5.72 16.01
CA GLU A 80 29.82 6.94 16.63
C GLU A 80 29.67 8.15 15.69
N SER A 81 30.06 7.98 14.41
CA SER A 81 29.90 9.01 13.37
C SER A 81 28.43 9.33 13.12
N VAL A 82 27.57 8.31 13.07
CA VAL A 82 26.10 8.48 12.89
C VAL A 82 25.49 9.23 14.09
N ASN A 83 25.80 8.84 15.32
CA ASN A 83 25.32 9.49 16.53
C ASN A 83 25.76 10.97 16.60
N LYS A 84 27.03 11.24 16.31
CA LYS A 84 27.56 12.60 16.22
C LYS A 84 26.83 13.44 15.16
N ALA A 85 26.45 12.82 14.05
CA ALA A 85 25.65 13.45 13.01
C ALA A 85 24.28 13.88 13.53
N PHE A 86 23.57 13.00 14.23
CA PHE A 86 22.26 13.31 14.82
C PHE A 86 22.35 14.40 15.90
N GLU A 87 23.34 14.35 16.78
CA GLU A 87 23.57 15.41 17.78
C GLU A 87 23.88 16.76 17.13
N THR A 88 24.71 16.76 16.09
CA THR A 88 25.05 17.98 15.34
C THR A 88 23.81 18.54 14.64
N PHE A 89 22.95 17.68 14.07
CA PHE A 89 21.70 18.09 13.46
C PHE A 89 20.77 18.80 14.45
N GLY A 90 20.59 18.27 15.64
CA GLY A 90 19.77 18.87 16.70
C GLY A 90 20.30 20.26 17.12
N LYS A 91 21.61 20.37 17.30
CA LYS A 91 22.26 21.64 17.67
C LYS A 91 22.19 22.72 16.58
N LEU A 92 22.31 22.33 15.30
CA LEU A 92 22.32 23.25 14.16
C LEU A 92 20.91 23.79 13.82
N ASN A 93 19.86 23.05 14.08
CA ASN A 93 18.50 23.38 13.66
C ASN A 93 17.61 23.97 14.78
N LYS A 94 18.21 24.38 15.92
CA LYS A 94 17.53 25.07 17.04
C LYS A 94 16.14 24.49 17.35
N VAL A 95 16.09 23.20 17.68
CA VAL A 95 14.84 22.54 18.08
C VAL A 95 14.26 23.27 19.31
N PRO A 96 12.98 23.62 19.33
CA PRO A 96 12.34 24.24 20.49
C PRO A 96 12.59 23.44 21.78
N GLU A 97 12.70 24.11 22.93
CA GLU A 97 13.11 23.51 24.21
C GLU A 97 12.17 22.38 24.67
N ASP A 98 10.87 22.53 24.41
CA ASP A 98 9.85 21.51 24.68
C ASP A 98 10.02 20.25 23.79
N GLN A 99 10.38 20.44 22.53
CA GLN A 99 10.71 19.36 21.61
C GLN A 99 12.06 18.70 21.93
N GLN A 100 13.02 19.48 22.47
CA GLN A 100 14.29 18.94 22.93
C GLN A 100 14.10 18.02 24.15
N GLN A 101 13.30 18.43 25.14
CA GLN A 101 12.97 17.59 26.30
C GLN A 101 12.28 16.29 25.88
N ALA A 102 11.38 16.36 24.89
CA ALA A 102 10.74 15.18 24.31
C ALA A 102 11.79 14.26 23.65
N ALA A 103 12.68 14.82 22.83
CA ALA A 103 13.72 14.05 22.15
C ALA A 103 14.68 13.37 23.14
N ASP A 104 15.07 14.07 24.21
CA ASP A 104 15.95 13.53 25.26
C ASP A 104 15.28 12.40 26.06
N LEU A 105 13.97 12.51 26.32
CA LEU A 105 13.19 11.43 26.95
C LEU A 105 13.08 10.21 26.03
N PHE A 106 12.74 10.42 24.75
CA PHE A 106 12.67 9.33 23.77
C PHE A 106 14.01 8.65 23.56
N LYS A 107 15.12 9.43 23.54
CA LYS A 107 16.47 8.88 23.51
C LYS A 107 16.72 8.02 24.75
N THR A 108 16.46 8.54 25.95
CA THR A 108 16.65 7.81 27.21
C THR A 108 15.84 6.52 27.27
N LEU A 109 14.58 6.55 26.82
CA LEU A 109 13.73 5.37 26.75
C LEU A 109 14.24 4.39 25.68
N GLY A 110 14.64 4.89 24.52
CA GLY A 110 15.21 4.07 23.44
C GLY A 110 16.49 3.37 23.88
N ASP A 111 17.39 4.10 24.53
CA ASP A 111 18.63 3.55 25.08
C ASP A 111 18.33 2.47 26.12
N ARG A 112 17.37 2.71 27.03
CA ARG A 112 16.97 1.74 28.06
C ARG A 112 16.28 0.50 27.48
N VAL A 113 15.38 0.68 26.49
CA VAL A 113 14.75 -0.46 25.78
C VAL A 113 15.80 -1.24 24.98
N THR A 114 16.74 -0.56 24.35
CA THR A 114 17.88 -1.21 23.68
C THR A 114 18.72 -2.02 24.66
N GLU A 115 18.97 -1.50 25.86
CA GLU A 115 19.76 -2.15 26.90
C GLU A 115 19.05 -3.28 27.61
N LYS A 116 17.77 -3.06 28.04
CA LYS A 116 17.03 -3.98 28.92
C LYS A 116 15.89 -4.73 28.23
N GLY A 117 15.56 -4.35 27.02
CA GLY A 117 14.48 -4.95 26.28
C GLY A 117 13.09 -4.45 26.65
N ALA A 118 12.10 -5.04 26.01
CA ALA A 118 10.68 -4.78 26.23
C ALA A 118 9.84 -5.97 25.82
N VAL A 119 8.59 -6.00 26.27
CA VAL A 119 7.56 -6.95 25.83
C VAL A 119 6.31 -6.18 25.48
N GLY A 120 5.70 -6.48 24.34
CA GLY A 120 4.46 -5.86 23.91
C GLY A 120 3.46 -6.83 23.33
N ALA A 121 2.19 -6.52 23.44
CA ALA A 121 1.14 -7.31 22.84
C ALA A 121 -0.08 -6.46 22.47
N ILE A 122 -0.82 -6.95 21.48
CA ILE A 122 -2.21 -6.58 21.24
C ILE A 122 -3.05 -7.81 21.53
N SER A 123 -4.04 -7.65 22.38
CA SER A 123 -4.98 -8.70 22.75
C SER A 123 -6.41 -8.33 22.39
N LEU A 124 -7.25 -9.34 22.22
CA LEU A 124 -8.68 -9.18 22.03
C LEU A 124 -9.40 -9.67 23.28
N PRO A 125 -10.22 -8.85 23.95
CA PRO A 125 -10.93 -9.28 25.15
C PRO A 125 -11.85 -10.48 24.84
N LYS A 126 -11.92 -11.45 25.76
CA LYS A 126 -12.76 -12.63 25.63
C LYS A 126 -14.26 -12.32 25.84
N GLU A 127 -14.55 -11.24 26.55
CA GLU A 127 -15.90 -10.77 26.87
C GLU A 127 -16.09 -9.35 26.36
N GLY A 128 -17.29 -9.04 25.87
CA GLY A 128 -17.62 -7.74 25.29
C GLY A 128 -17.21 -7.60 23.80
N PRO A 129 -17.24 -6.37 23.26
CA PRO A 129 -16.86 -6.15 21.87
C PRO A 129 -15.37 -6.47 21.69
N PRO A 130 -14.97 -7.15 20.59
CA PRO A 130 -13.58 -7.55 20.31
C PRO A 130 -12.72 -6.35 19.86
N LEU A 131 -12.71 -5.29 20.67
CA LEU A 131 -11.87 -4.13 20.42
C LEU A 131 -10.46 -4.39 20.96
N PRO A 132 -9.42 -4.11 20.17
CA PRO A 132 -8.06 -4.43 20.57
C PRO A 132 -7.61 -3.62 21.79
N GLN A 133 -6.90 -4.30 22.67
CA GLN A 133 -6.22 -3.71 23.83
C GLN A 133 -4.71 -3.90 23.65
N ALA A 134 -3.94 -2.83 23.75
CA ALA A 134 -2.50 -2.85 23.67
C ALA A 134 -1.87 -2.81 25.06
N ILE A 135 -0.78 -3.56 25.24
CA ILE A 135 0.07 -3.52 26.43
C ILE A 135 1.53 -3.48 26.01
N LEU A 136 2.31 -2.64 26.64
CA LEU A 136 3.76 -2.50 26.47
C LEU A 136 4.41 -2.49 27.85
N VAL A 137 5.34 -3.40 28.08
CA VAL A 137 6.12 -3.50 29.31
C VAL A 137 7.56 -3.10 28.99
N LEU A 138 8.00 -1.97 29.52
CA LEU A 138 9.36 -1.47 29.43
C LEU A 138 10.17 -2.04 30.59
N ARG A 139 11.15 -2.88 30.30
CA ARG A 139 11.93 -3.59 31.31
C ARG A 139 12.90 -2.64 32.02
N ASP A 140 12.97 -2.75 33.36
CA ASP A 140 13.89 -2.01 34.23
C ASP A 140 13.89 -0.48 33.99
N THR A 141 12.68 0.10 33.89
CA THR A 141 12.45 1.52 33.61
C THR A 141 11.70 2.26 34.71
N ALA A 142 11.41 1.63 35.84
CA ALA A 142 10.60 2.23 36.89
C ALA A 142 11.13 3.59 37.37
N ASP A 143 12.45 3.79 37.36
CA ASP A 143 13.14 5.04 37.68
C ASP A 143 12.80 6.19 36.70
N LEU A 144 12.31 5.89 35.49
CA LEU A 144 11.92 6.88 34.49
C LEU A 144 10.46 7.33 34.60
N GLU A 145 9.66 6.69 35.49
CA GLU A 145 8.23 7.00 35.65
C GLU A 145 7.94 8.48 35.84
N PRO A 146 8.68 9.22 36.70
CA PRO A 146 8.41 10.65 36.91
C PRO A 146 8.57 11.49 35.62
N LYS A 147 9.58 11.18 34.78
CA LYS A 147 9.81 11.87 33.53
C LYS A 147 8.73 11.54 32.49
N ILE A 148 8.30 10.27 32.43
CA ILE A 148 7.20 9.84 31.56
C ILE A 148 5.90 10.51 31.99
N SER A 149 5.61 10.55 33.29
CA SER A 149 4.43 11.24 33.84
C SER A 149 4.37 12.71 33.48
N GLU A 150 5.48 13.43 33.68
CA GLU A 150 5.57 14.83 33.30
C GLU A 150 5.33 15.06 31.81
N PHE A 151 5.99 14.25 30.96
CA PHE A 151 5.87 14.35 29.51
C PHE A 151 4.45 14.02 29.02
N VAL A 152 3.88 12.91 29.48
CA VAL A 152 2.53 12.46 29.07
C VAL A 152 1.46 13.42 29.60
N SER A 153 1.62 14.00 30.78
CA SER A 153 0.70 15.04 31.29
C SER A 153 0.71 16.28 30.41
N LYS A 154 1.88 16.78 30.04
CA LYS A 154 2.01 17.93 29.11
C LYS A 154 1.37 17.66 27.73
N LEU A 155 1.56 16.45 27.18
CA LEU A 155 0.89 16.05 25.94
C LEU A 155 -0.62 15.96 26.12
N GLY A 156 -1.08 15.42 27.25
CA GLY A 156 -2.48 15.28 27.59
C GLY A 156 -3.18 16.62 27.68
N ASP A 157 -2.58 17.60 28.37
CA ASP A 157 -3.12 18.96 28.48
C ASP A 157 -3.34 19.60 27.12
N GLY A 158 -2.37 19.47 26.22
CA GLY A 158 -2.48 19.92 24.83
C GLY A 158 -3.56 19.20 24.02
N ALA A 159 -3.95 17.98 24.43
CA ALA A 159 -4.97 17.15 23.79
C ALA A 159 -6.35 17.22 24.48
N GLY A 160 -6.48 17.98 25.57
CA GLY A 160 -7.68 17.99 26.39
C GLY A 160 -7.91 16.70 27.18
N MET A 161 -6.86 15.90 27.38
CA MET A 161 -6.90 14.63 28.10
C MET A 161 -6.18 14.78 29.46
N LYS A 162 -6.90 14.56 30.56
CA LYS A 162 -6.32 14.58 31.91
C LYS A 162 -6.02 13.17 32.37
N PHE A 163 -4.84 12.99 32.96
CA PHE A 163 -4.43 11.73 33.55
C PHE A 163 -4.68 11.79 35.09
N GLU A 164 -5.51 10.90 35.56
CA GLU A 164 -5.84 10.82 36.97
C GLU A 164 -5.41 9.47 37.57
N PRO A 165 -4.90 9.43 38.82
CA PRO A 165 -4.57 8.18 39.47
C PRO A 165 -5.87 7.46 39.86
N LYS A 166 -5.96 6.17 39.54
CA LYS A 166 -7.08 5.29 39.92
C LYS A 166 -6.53 4.01 40.58
N GLU A 167 -7.09 3.60 41.68
CA GLU A 167 -6.76 2.32 42.31
C GLU A 167 -7.47 1.18 41.58
N VAL A 168 -6.69 0.23 41.00
CA VAL A 168 -7.17 -0.96 40.30
C VAL A 168 -6.41 -2.17 40.82
N GLU A 169 -7.09 -3.13 41.45
CA GLU A 169 -6.51 -4.38 41.97
C GLU A 169 -5.25 -4.13 42.87
N GLY A 170 -5.28 -3.07 43.68
CA GLY A 170 -4.19 -2.69 44.60
C GLY A 170 -3.00 -2.03 43.87
N ARG A 171 -3.18 -1.49 42.69
CA ARG A 171 -2.20 -0.73 41.92
C ARG A 171 -2.72 0.65 41.59
N THR A 172 -1.88 1.65 41.78
CA THR A 172 -2.18 3.03 41.37
C THR A 172 -1.87 3.18 39.87
N VAL A 173 -2.90 3.17 39.05
CA VAL A 173 -2.81 3.33 37.60
C VAL A 173 -3.14 4.77 37.23
N LYS A 174 -2.29 5.46 36.50
CA LYS A 174 -2.57 6.77 35.90
C LYS A 174 -3.34 6.56 34.59
N ILE A 175 -4.58 7.05 34.52
CA ILE A 175 -5.50 6.80 33.42
C ILE A 175 -5.96 8.13 32.82
N GLY A 176 -5.87 8.26 31.49
CA GLY A 176 -6.48 9.32 30.72
C GLY A 176 -7.49 8.72 29.72
N ILE A 177 -8.69 9.31 29.70
CA ILE A 177 -9.75 8.90 28.75
C ILE A 177 -9.64 9.77 27.49
N ILE A 178 -9.72 9.16 26.32
CA ILE A 178 -9.69 9.87 25.05
C ILE A 178 -11.03 10.60 24.85
N PRO A 179 -11.07 11.94 24.78
CA PRO A 179 -12.33 12.70 24.82
C PRO A 179 -13.32 12.36 23.70
N GLN A 180 -12.80 11.96 22.52
CA GLN A 180 -13.60 11.66 21.32
C GLN A 180 -14.02 10.18 21.22
N SER A 181 -13.61 9.33 22.18
CA SER A 181 -13.85 7.88 22.17
C SER A 181 -14.15 7.41 23.59
N PRO A 182 -15.39 7.59 24.08
CA PRO A 182 -15.77 7.23 25.45
C PRO A 182 -15.41 5.79 25.78
N GLY A 183 -14.73 5.58 26.91
CA GLY A 183 -14.25 4.28 27.37
C GLY A 183 -12.92 3.81 26.78
N VAL A 184 -12.40 4.48 25.76
CA VAL A 184 -11.03 4.23 25.30
C VAL A 184 -10.06 5.02 26.16
N GLU A 185 -9.19 4.30 26.85
CA GLU A 185 -8.25 4.85 27.82
C GLU A 185 -6.80 4.57 27.42
N VAL A 186 -5.91 5.41 27.88
CA VAL A 186 -4.48 5.19 27.93
C VAL A 186 -4.05 5.29 29.38
N GLY A 187 -3.27 4.33 29.84
CA GLY A 187 -2.82 4.35 31.21
C GLY A 187 -1.46 3.69 31.39
N TRP A 188 -0.84 3.94 32.55
CA TRP A 188 0.40 3.26 32.95
C TRP A 188 0.50 3.11 34.46
N TRP A 189 1.28 2.13 34.87
CA TRP A 189 1.68 1.91 36.25
C TRP A 189 3.08 1.33 36.35
N VAL A 190 3.61 1.29 37.53
CA VAL A 190 4.86 0.61 37.83
C VAL A 190 4.56 -0.78 38.41
N GLU A 191 5.13 -1.82 37.79
CA GLU A 191 5.06 -3.22 38.27
C GLU A 191 6.46 -3.73 38.56
N GLY A 192 6.84 -3.87 39.81
CA GLY A 192 8.23 -4.17 40.18
C GLY A 192 9.20 -3.13 39.65
N ASN A 193 10.12 -3.53 38.75
CA ASN A 193 11.08 -2.61 38.12
C ASN A 193 10.62 -2.11 36.76
N HIS A 194 9.41 -2.48 36.29
CA HIS A 194 8.93 -2.21 34.95
C HIS A 194 7.91 -1.09 34.93
N ILE A 195 7.87 -0.33 33.83
CA ILE A 195 6.73 0.52 33.50
C ILE A 195 5.85 -0.28 32.53
N VAL A 196 4.57 -0.38 32.89
CA VAL A 196 3.55 -1.00 32.06
C VAL A 196 2.65 0.09 31.50
N ILE A 197 2.52 0.16 30.17
CA ILE A 197 1.68 1.09 29.43
C ILE A 197 0.56 0.31 28.77
N VAL A 198 -0.66 0.78 28.88
CA VAL A 198 -1.85 0.15 28.30
C VAL A 198 -2.69 1.13 27.51
N ALA A 199 -3.37 0.64 26.49
CA ALA A 199 -4.31 1.44 25.72
C ALA A 199 -5.44 0.57 25.14
N GLY A 200 -6.67 1.10 25.13
CA GLY A 200 -7.83 0.42 24.59
C GLY A 200 -9.09 0.63 25.40
N LEU A 201 -10.16 -0.03 25.01
CA LEU A 201 -11.43 0.04 25.73
C LEU A 201 -11.32 -0.66 27.09
N ASN A 202 -11.48 0.08 28.19
CA ASN A 202 -11.33 -0.42 29.56
C ASN A 202 -10.05 -1.24 29.78
N ALA A 203 -8.95 -0.83 29.13
CA ALA A 203 -7.71 -1.62 29.07
C ALA A 203 -7.04 -1.74 30.43
N ALA A 204 -7.06 -0.69 31.26
CA ALA A 204 -6.43 -0.71 32.56
C ALA A 204 -7.07 -1.76 33.50
N GLU A 205 -8.38 -1.84 33.57
CA GLU A 205 -9.06 -2.80 34.47
C GLU A 205 -8.81 -4.26 34.02
N SER A 206 -8.89 -4.54 32.71
CA SER A 206 -8.72 -5.90 32.20
C SER A 206 -7.26 -6.37 32.28
N LEU A 207 -6.29 -5.51 31.95
CA LEU A 207 -4.87 -5.88 31.87
C LEU A 207 -4.20 -5.89 33.28
N VAL A 208 -4.66 -5.04 34.21
CA VAL A 208 -4.20 -5.13 35.61
C VAL A 208 -4.62 -6.45 36.27
N LYS A 209 -5.77 -7.04 35.94
CA LYS A 209 -6.16 -8.39 36.41
C LYS A 209 -5.12 -9.48 36.00
N VAL A 210 -4.47 -9.33 34.84
CA VAL A 210 -3.39 -10.24 34.44
C VAL A 210 -2.18 -10.07 35.38
N ALA A 211 -1.78 -8.82 35.62
CA ALA A 211 -0.68 -8.49 36.52
C ALA A 211 -0.98 -8.94 37.98
N ALA A 212 -2.26 -8.94 38.38
CA ALA A 212 -2.71 -9.43 39.69
C ALA A 212 -2.83 -10.96 39.78
N GLY A 213 -2.55 -11.70 38.71
CA GLY A 213 -2.70 -13.17 38.64
C GLY A 213 -4.15 -13.66 38.62
N LYS A 214 -5.12 -12.75 38.40
CA LYS A 214 -6.56 -13.05 38.33
C LYS A 214 -7.04 -13.45 36.96
N ALA A 215 -6.18 -13.27 35.92
CA ALA A 215 -6.41 -13.70 34.55
C ALA A 215 -5.15 -14.40 34.00
N PRO A 216 -5.31 -15.36 33.07
CA PRO A 216 -4.16 -16.09 32.52
C PRO A 216 -3.28 -15.18 31.67
N ASN A 217 -1.96 -15.41 31.76
CA ASN A 217 -0.97 -14.65 31.02
C ASN A 217 -0.40 -15.42 29.83
N VAL A 218 0.44 -14.76 29.00
CA VAL A 218 0.97 -15.29 27.76
C VAL A 218 1.80 -16.57 27.90
N THR A 219 2.32 -16.89 29.08
CA THR A 219 3.11 -18.12 29.29
C THR A 219 2.27 -19.39 29.16
N THR A 220 0.94 -19.28 29.21
CA THR A 220 0.00 -20.37 28.94
C THR A 220 -0.38 -20.49 27.47
N ASN A 221 -0.10 -19.46 26.66
CA ASN A 221 -0.38 -19.44 25.23
C ASN A 221 0.46 -20.47 24.47
N ALA A 222 -0.17 -21.20 23.52
CA ALA A 222 0.51 -22.25 22.74
C ALA A 222 1.63 -21.69 21.85
N ASN A 223 1.41 -20.52 21.22
CA ASN A 223 2.43 -19.87 20.39
C ASN A 223 3.62 -19.41 21.23
N TYR A 224 3.40 -18.94 22.48
CA TYR A 224 4.49 -18.59 23.37
C TYR A 224 5.36 -19.82 23.69
N ARG A 225 4.73 -20.94 24.05
CA ARG A 225 5.45 -22.17 24.36
C ARG A 225 6.23 -22.68 23.15
N LYS A 226 5.60 -22.76 22.00
CA LYS A 226 6.19 -23.29 20.75
C LYS A 226 7.31 -22.38 20.20
N TYR A 227 7.16 -21.07 20.25
CA TYR A 227 8.03 -20.16 19.53
C TYR A 227 8.95 -19.30 20.41
N VAL A 228 8.69 -19.19 21.71
CA VAL A 228 9.54 -18.43 22.63
C VAL A 228 10.28 -19.33 23.60
N VAL A 229 9.62 -20.38 24.10
CA VAL A 229 10.21 -21.32 25.05
C VAL A 229 11.05 -22.40 24.31
N GLU A 230 10.49 -23.00 23.25
CA GLU A 230 11.23 -23.92 22.38
C GLU A 230 12.12 -23.10 21.44
N ARG A 231 13.39 -22.99 21.81
CA ARG A 231 14.34 -22.08 21.15
C ARG A 231 14.90 -22.65 19.84
N PRO A 232 15.20 -21.81 18.85
CA PRO A 232 15.91 -22.20 17.65
C PRO A 232 17.38 -22.59 17.95
N LYS A 233 18.11 -23.08 16.93
CA LYS A 233 19.51 -23.47 17.02
C LYS A 233 20.51 -22.33 17.21
N PHE A 234 20.05 -21.11 17.32
CA PHE A 234 20.86 -19.91 17.53
C PHE A 234 20.46 -19.21 18.85
N GLU A 235 21.31 -18.35 19.34
CA GLU A 235 21.04 -17.52 20.52
C GLU A 235 19.96 -16.49 20.18
N MET A 236 18.74 -16.72 20.65
CA MET A 236 17.58 -15.91 20.34
C MET A 236 17.55 -14.65 21.22
N VAL A 237 17.43 -13.49 20.56
CA VAL A 237 17.37 -12.15 21.19
C VAL A 237 15.96 -11.62 21.20
N SER A 238 15.22 -11.84 20.12
CA SER A 238 13.84 -11.41 20.00
C SER A 238 12.98 -12.47 19.34
N ALA A 239 11.72 -12.49 19.71
CA ALA A 239 10.70 -13.33 19.12
C ALA A 239 9.35 -12.61 19.11
N GLY A 240 8.54 -12.92 18.11
CA GLY A 240 7.18 -12.39 18.05
C GLY A 240 6.31 -13.21 17.11
N TRP A 241 5.00 -13.03 17.23
CA TRP A 241 4.03 -13.61 16.31
C TRP A 241 2.84 -12.68 16.06
N LEU A 242 2.23 -12.86 14.90
CA LEU A 242 0.88 -12.42 14.57
C LEU A 242 0.01 -13.68 14.42
N ASP A 243 -1.01 -13.84 15.24
CA ASP A 243 -1.97 -14.94 15.14
C ASP A 243 -3.08 -14.59 14.16
N ALA A 244 -2.82 -14.84 12.87
CA ALA A 244 -3.80 -14.59 11.81
C ALA A 244 -5.02 -15.52 11.95
N GLY A 245 -4.81 -16.76 12.40
CA GLY A 245 -5.91 -17.70 12.64
C GLY A 245 -6.90 -17.20 13.70
N LEU A 246 -6.41 -16.63 14.80
CA LEU A 246 -7.26 -16.01 15.81
C LEU A 246 -7.99 -14.76 15.29
N LEU A 247 -7.31 -13.93 14.49
CA LEU A 247 -7.95 -12.78 13.83
C LEU A 247 -9.06 -13.21 12.88
N ILE A 248 -8.80 -14.23 12.04
CA ILE A 248 -9.79 -14.80 11.12
C ILE A 248 -10.99 -15.36 11.90
N LYS A 249 -10.76 -16.09 12.98
CA LYS A 249 -11.80 -16.64 13.84
C LYS A 249 -12.65 -15.55 14.50
N THR A 250 -12.04 -14.45 14.91
CA THR A 250 -12.71 -13.36 15.66
C THR A 250 -13.49 -12.43 14.74
N PHE A 251 -12.91 -12.05 13.60
CA PHE A 251 -13.44 -11.03 12.71
C PHE A 251 -13.99 -11.57 11.39
N GLY A 252 -13.72 -12.81 11.05
CA GLY A 252 -14.08 -13.40 9.76
C GLY A 252 -15.56 -13.31 9.40
N GLU A 253 -16.43 -13.47 10.40
CA GLU A 253 -17.88 -13.39 10.22
C GLU A 253 -18.42 -11.94 10.14
N GLN A 254 -17.57 -10.93 10.33
CA GLN A 254 -17.99 -9.54 10.23
C GLN A 254 -18.17 -9.13 8.77
N PRO A 255 -19.24 -8.35 8.47
CA PRO A 255 -19.46 -7.82 7.14
C PRO A 255 -18.41 -6.76 6.79
N ILE A 256 -18.00 -6.75 5.54
CA ILE A 256 -17.12 -5.70 5.01
C ILE A 256 -17.94 -4.40 4.86
N PRO A 257 -17.47 -3.27 5.42
CA PRO A 257 -18.13 -1.98 5.23
C PRO A 257 -18.33 -1.66 3.74
N ASN A 258 -19.50 -1.14 3.38
CA ASN A 258 -19.88 -0.80 2.00
C ASN A 258 -19.89 -2.03 1.06
N SER A 259 -20.34 -3.18 1.57
CA SER A 259 -20.58 -4.37 0.75
C SER A 259 -21.52 -4.04 -0.42
N PRO A 260 -21.27 -4.58 -1.64
CA PRO A 260 -22.07 -4.29 -2.83
C PRO A 260 -23.56 -4.64 -2.69
N ASN A 261 -23.88 -5.62 -1.87
CA ASN A 261 -25.26 -6.02 -1.57
C ASN A 261 -25.55 -5.83 -0.07
N PRO A 262 -26.33 -4.81 0.34
CA PRO A 262 -26.68 -4.57 1.74
C PRO A 262 -27.55 -5.68 2.37
N GLU A 263 -28.33 -6.41 1.57
CA GLU A 263 -29.21 -7.50 2.06
C GLU A 263 -28.41 -8.80 2.32
N MET A 264 -27.32 -9.01 1.58
CA MET A 264 -26.38 -10.11 1.81
C MET A 264 -24.95 -9.55 1.83
N PRO A 265 -24.52 -8.95 2.94
CA PRO A 265 -23.20 -8.33 3.01
C PRO A 265 -22.09 -9.38 2.94
N VAL A 266 -21.09 -9.13 2.10
CA VAL A 266 -19.89 -9.95 2.00
C VAL A 266 -19.13 -9.90 3.32
N LYS A 267 -18.78 -11.05 3.87
CA LYS A 267 -18.01 -11.19 5.09
C LYS A 267 -16.50 -11.24 4.80
N ILE A 268 -15.68 -10.91 5.78
CA ILE A 268 -14.22 -11.02 5.68
C ILE A 268 -13.81 -12.45 5.34
N ILE A 269 -14.45 -13.46 5.95
CA ILE A 269 -14.14 -14.89 5.70
C ILE A 269 -14.45 -15.30 4.26
N ASP A 270 -15.45 -14.70 3.61
CA ASP A 270 -15.79 -15.01 2.23
C ASP A 270 -14.64 -14.58 1.28
N VAL A 271 -14.06 -13.40 1.51
CA VAL A 271 -12.91 -12.94 0.75
C VAL A 271 -11.67 -13.79 1.02
N LEU A 272 -11.42 -14.16 2.28
CA LEU A 272 -10.30 -15.02 2.63
C LEU A 272 -10.42 -16.39 1.97
N LYS A 273 -11.62 -17.01 1.95
CA LYS A 273 -11.89 -18.27 1.24
C LYS A 273 -11.76 -18.10 -0.28
N ALA A 274 -12.29 -17.01 -0.84
CA ALA A 274 -12.18 -16.74 -2.27
C ALA A 274 -10.73 -16.59 -2.74
N THR A 275 -9.86 -16.04 -1.88
CA THR A 275 -8.43 -15.89 -2.13
C THR A 275 -7.59 -17.08 -1.67
N GLY A 276 -8.12 -17.98 -0.84
CA GLY A 276 -7.41 -19.11 -0.25
C GLY A 276 -6.45 -18.69 0.87
N LEU A 277 -6.75 -17.61 1.59
CA LEU A 277 -5.97 -17.11 2.72
C LEU A 277 -6.58 -17.49 4.09
N ASP A 278 -7.73 -18.16 4.08
CA ASP A 278 -8.43 -18.64 5.27
C ASP A 278 -7.67 -19.72 6.04
N GLY A 279 -6.69 -20.37 5.39
CA GLY A 279 -5.78 -21.34 6.00
C GLY A 279 -4.55 -20.74 6.68
N LEU A 280 -4.43 -19.41 6.84
CA LEU A 280 -3.32 -18.80 7.58
C LEU A 280 -3.46 -19.04 9.09
N GLY A 281 -2.38 -19.55 9.70
CA GLY A 281 -2.20 -19.67 11.14
C GLY A 281 -1.38 -18.53 11.72
N ALA A 282 -0.38 -18.83 12.54
CA ALA A 282 0.53 -17.84 13.09
C ALA A 282 1.63 -17.45 12.08
N ILE A 283 1.97 -16.16 12.03
CA ILE A 283 3.18 -15.66 11.37
C ILE A 283 4.17 -15.31 12.46
N VAL A 284 5.28 -16.03 12.49
CA VAL A 284 6.27 -16.00 13.57
C VAL A 284 7.59 -15.47 13.05
N MET A 285 8.25 -14.64 13.84
CA MET A 285 9.62 -14.19 13.57
C MET A 285 10.48 -14.38 14.83
N GLN A 286 11.66 -14.97 14.64
CA GLN A 286 12.68 -15.14 15.67
C GLN A 286 13.99 -14.57 15.15
N GLN A 287 14.71 -13.84 16.00
CA GLN A 287 15.98 -13.22 15.64
C GLN A 287 17.02 -13.45 16.73
N GLY A 288 18.26 -13.51 16.31
CA GLY A 288 19.38 -13.68 17.21
C GLY A 288 20.69 -13.82 16.45
N PHE A 289 21.63 -14.56 17.01
CA PHE A 289 22.93 -14.76 16.36
C PHE A 289 23.57 -16.09 16.76
N SER A 290 24.52 -16.52 15.96
CA SER A 290 25.39 -17.68 16.23
C SER A 290 26.78 -17.37 15.67
N GLY A 291 27.79 -17.33 16.54
CA GLY A 291 29.14 -16.92 16.19
C GLY A 291 29.14 -15.49 15.58
N LYS A 292 29.72 -15.35 14.38
CA LYS A 292 29.80 -14.05 13.67
C LYS A 292 28.49 -13.65 12.98
N ALA A 293 27.54 -14.57 12.83
CA ALA A 293 26.34 -14.35 12.00
C ALA A 293 25.14 -13.92 12.83
N THR A 294 24.38 -12.97 12.29
CA THR A 294 23.00 -12.71 12.70
C THR A 294 22.06 -13.66 12.00
N TRP A 295 21.04 -14.11 12.71
CA TRP A 295 20.05 -15.08 12.23
C TRP A 295 18.65 -14.51 12.36
N THR A 296 17.84 -14.74 11.33
CA THR A 296 16.41 -14.48 11.38
C THR A 296 15.69 -15.71 10.84
N GLU A 297 14.74 -16.20 11.58
CA GLU A 297 13.84 -17.27 11.14
C GLU A 297 12.41 -16.73 11.11
N THR A 298 11.73 -16.84 9.97
CA THR A 298 10.33 -16.50 9.80
C THR A 298 9.58 -17.79 9.47
N PHE A 299 8.52 -18.07 10.22
CA PHE A 299 7.64 -19.19 9.95
C PHE A 299 6.21 -18.70 9.73
N ILE A 300 5.64 -19.05 8.58
CA ILE A 300 4.25 -18.76 8.23
C ILE A 300 3.51 -20.08 8.37
N GLU A 301 2.75 -20.22 9.46
CA GLU A 301 1.96 -21.39 9.73
C GLU A 301 0.75 -21.46 8.80
N THR A 302 0.48 -22.64 8.28
CA THR A 302 -0.70 -22.89 7.45
C THR A 302 -1.50 -24.04 8.05
N VAL A 303 -2.80 -23.85 8.19
CA VAL A 303 -3.73 -24.81 8.78
C VAL A 303 -4.56 -25.45 7.68
N GLY A 304 -4.53 -26.77 7.56
CA GLY A 304 -5.22 -27.50 6.50
C GLY A 304 -4.57 -27.41 5.12
N PRO A 305 -5.30 -27.78 4.05
CA PRO A 305 -4.80 -27.73 2.69
C PRO A 305 -4.55 -26.31 2.23
N ARG A 306 -3.44 -26.06 1.54
CA ARG A 306 -3.13 -24.77 0.94
C ARG A 306 -3.92 -24.61 -0.35
N THR A 307 -4.88 -23.70 -0.36
CA THR A 307 -5.73 -23.38 -1.51
C THR A 307 -5.45 -21.99 -2.04
N GLY A 308 -5.97 -21.64 -3.21
CA GLY A 308 -5.83 -20.30 -3.80
C GLY A 308 -4.41 -19.78 -3.74
N LEU A 309 -4.19 -18.57 -3.22
CA LEU A 309 -2.87 -17.94 -3.14
C LEU A 309 -1.87 -18.72 -2.27
N LEU A 310 -2.33 -19.38 -1.20
CA LEU A 310 -1.44 -20.21 -0.37
C LEU A 310 -0.89 -21.41 -1.14
N SER A 311 -1.62 -21.96 -2.13
CA SER A 311 -1.14 -23.05 -2.97
C SER A 311 0.05 -22.68 -3.84
N LEU A 312 0.28 -21.39 -4.08
CA LEU A 312 1.44 -20.89 -4.82
C LEU A 312 2.75 -21.04 -4.06
N CYS A 313 2.70 -21.25 -2.76
CA CYS A 313 3.88 -21.54 -1.96
C CYS A 313 4.37 -22.99 -2.15
N GLU A 314 3.51 -23.91 -2.60
CA GLU A 314 3.83 -25.31 -2.85
C GLU A 314 4.58 -25.47 -4.17
N GLN A 315 5.87 -25.18 -4.15
CA GLN A 315 6.75 -25.31 -5.30
C GLN A 315 7.69 -26.50 -5.17
N LYS A 316 8.12 -27.04 -6.30
CA LYS A 316 9.13 -28.11 -6.30
C LYS A 316 10.45 -27.56 -5.76
N PRO A 317 11.07 -28.20 -4.75
CA PRO A 317 12.39 -27.79 -4.29
C PRO A 317 13.44 -27.86 -5.40
N ILE A 318 14.40 -26.95 -5.34
CA ILE A 318 15.57 -26.88 -6.21
C ILE A 318 16.85 -26.80 -5.38
N THR A 319 17.99 -26.99 -6.03
CA THR A 319 19.34 -26.89 -5.46
C THR A 319 20.14 -25.84 -6.21
N LEU A 320 21.34 -25.50 -5.73
CA LEU A 320 22.25 -24.59 -6.45
C LEU A 320 22.66 -25.10 -7.84
N LYS A 321 22.56 -26.42 -8.11
CA LYS A 321 22.88 -27.02 -9.42
C LYS A 321 21.83 -26.74 -10.49
N ASP A 322 20.63 -26.39 -10.07
CA ASP A 322 19.51 -26.11 -10.97
C ASP A 322 19.53 -24.66 -11.48
N LEU A 323 20.43 -23.82 -10.94
CA LEU A 323 20.52 -22.40 -11.29
C LEU A 323 21.14 -22.21 -12.70
N PRO A 324 20.73 -21.14 -13.43
CA PRO A 324 21.38 -20.76 -14.69
C PRO A 324 22.82 -20.28 -14.44
N PRO A 325 23.65 -20.17 -15.49
CA PRO A 325 25.04 -19.66 -15.37
C PRO A 325 25.05 -18.16 -15.08
N ILE A 326 25.04 -17.81 -13.80
CA ILE A 326 25.09 -16.43 -13.31
C ILE A 326 26.51 -15.88 -13.27
N PRO A 327 26.71 -14.52 -13.31
CA PRO A 327 28.03 -13.90 -13.40
C PRO A 327 28.90 -14.17 -12.17
N TRP A 328 30.18 -14.55 -12.36
CA TRP A 328 31.14 -14.79 -11.27
C TRP A 328 31.25 -13.63 -10.26
N GLY A 329 31.18 -12.39 -10.74
CA GLY A 329 31.41 -11.23 -9.88
C GLY A 329 30.12 -10.48 -9.49
N MET A 330 28.95 -11.12 -9.60
CA MET A 330 27.68 -10.51 -9.22
C MET A 330 27.67 -9.94 -7.81
N ASN A 331 26.83 -8.94 -7.57
CA ASN A 331 26.59 -8.37 -6.23
C ASN A 331 25.73 -9.29 -5.37
N GLY A 332 24.75 -9.92 -6.03
CA GLY A 332 23.83 -10.88 -5.43
C GLY A 332 22.86 -11.44 -6.47
N PHE A 333 22.16 -12.49 -6.06
CA PHE A 333 21.09 -13.10 -6.86
C PHE A 333 19.91 -13.49 -5.98
N SER A 334 18.76 -13.61 -6.62
CA SER A 334 17.55 -14.22 -6.06
C SER A 334 17.03 -15.24 -7.05
N ALA A 335 16.84 -16.47 -6.62
CA ALA A 335 16.38 -17.55 -7.46
C ALA A 335 15.33 -18.41 -6.73
N GLY A 336 14.55 -19.13 -7.49
CA GLY A 336 13.55 -20.01 -6.91
C GLY A 336 12.85 -20.87 -7.94
N SER A 337 11.92 -21.65 -7.44
CA SER A 337 11.03 -22.49 -8.22
C SER A 337 9.64 -21.87 -8.25
N VAL A 338 9.09 -21.70 -9.47
CA VAL A 338 7.71 -21.24 -9.70
C VAL A 338 7.10 -22.04 -10.81
N ASN A 339 5.96 -22.68 -10.57
CA ASN A 339 5.14 -23.22 -11.64
C ASN A 339 4.29 -22.11 -12.24
N PHE A 340 4.75 -21.51 -13.34
CA PHE A 340 4.11 -20.35 -14.00
C PHE A 340 2.71 -20.67 -14.51
N SER A 341 2.46 -21.90 -14.96
CA SER A 341 1.14 -22.35 -15.41
C SER A 341 0.16 -22.39 -14.22
N LYS A 342 0.57 -23.02 -13.10
CA LYS A 342 -0.23 -23.05 -11.87
C LYS A 342 -0.46 -21.63 -11.32
N LEU A 343 0.54 -20.76 -11.42
CA LEU A 343 0.42 -19.36 -11.00
C LEU A 343 -0.68 -18.65 -11.80
N TYR A 344 -0.65 -18.76 -13.12
CA TYR A 344 -1.68 -18.18 -13.99
C TYR A 344 -3.08 -18.71 -13.68
N GLU A 345 -3.26 -20.04 -13.63
CA GLU A 345 -4.54 -20.68 -13.28
C GLU A 345 -5.05 -20.27 -11.90
N THR A 346 -4.17 -20.21 -10.90
CA THR A 346 -4.55 -19.81 -9.55
C THR A 346 -5.02 -18.36 -9.51
N ILE A 347 -4.31 -17.44 -10.20
CA ILE A 347 -4.72 -16.03 -10.28
C ILE A 347 -6.10 -15.92 -10.92
N LEU A 348 -6.34 -16.57 -12.05
CA LEU A 348 -7.65 -16.54 -12.71
C LEU A 348 -8.75 -17.10 -11.79
N THR A 349 -8.48 -18.21 -11.10
CA THR A 349 -9.42 -18.82 -10.16
C THR A 349 -9.75 -17.88 -9.00
N VAL A 350 -8.75 -17.21 -8.43
CA VAL A 350 -8.94 -16.21 -7.38
C VAL A 350 -9.77 -15.04 -7.87
N VAL A 351 -9.46 -14.50 -9.06
CA VAL A 351 -10.23 -13.41 -9.67
C VAL A 351 -11.70 -13.80 -9.87
N LYS A 352 -11.98 -14.99 -10.40
CA LYS A 352 -13.34 -15.53 -10.55
C LYS A 352 -14.06 -15.71 -9.21
N ASN A 353 -13.36 -16.23 -8.20
CA ASN A 353 -13.95 -16.44 -6.88
C ASN A 353 -14.27 -15.12 -6.16
N VAL A 354 -13.38 -14.11 -6.29
CA VAL A 354 -13.65 -12.78 -5.75
C VAL A 354 -14.79 -12.09 -6.49
N ALA A 355 -14.89 -12.25 -7.81
CA ALA A 355 -15.99 -11.69 -8.61
C ALA A 355 -17.37 -12.22 -8.19
N LYS A 356 -17.46 -13.50 -7.75
CA LYS A 356 -18.70 -14.09 -7.22
C LYS A 356 -19.20 -13.43 -5.93
N LEU A 357 -18.35 -12.68 -5.23
CA LEU A 357 -18.71 -11.90 -4.04
C LEU A 357 -19.26 -10.52 -4.39
N GLY A 358 -19.14 -10.11 -5.65
CA GLY A 358 -19.63 -8.85 -6.18
C GLY A 358 -21.11 -8.90 -6.60
N PRO A 359 -21.58 -7.85 -7.29
CA PRO A 359 -22.91 -7.85 -7.92
C PRO A 359 -23.11 -9.05 -8.86
N GLU A 360 -24.37 -9.43 -9.08
CA GLU A 360 -24.75 -10.64 -9.83
C GLU A 360 -24.14 -10.69 -11.25
N ASP A 361 -23.98 -9.54 -11.89
CA ASP A 361 -23.37 -9.39 -13.22
C ASP A 361 -21.82 -9.42 -13.21
N ALA A 362 -21.18 -9.18 -12.08
CA ALA A 362 -19.71 -9.10 -12.00
C ALA A 362 -19.03 -10.43 -12.35
N SER A 363 -19.58 -11.55 -11.92
CA SER A 363 -19.02 -12.88 -12.25
C SER A 363 -19.09 -13.15 -13.75
N ALA A 364 -20.23 -12.86 -14.39
CA ALA A 364 -20.41 -13.04 -15.83
C ALA A 364 -19.48 -12.11 -16.65
N GLN A 365 -19.32 -10.86 -16.20
CA GLN A 365 -18.39 -9.92 -16.86
C GLN A 365 -16.92 -10.38 -16.75
N VAL A 366 -16.50 -10.88 -15.59
CA VAL A 366 -15.15 -11.41 -15.39
C VAL A 366 -14.92 -12.66 -16.23
N ASP A 367 -15.88 -13.60 -16.23
CA ASP A 367 -15.79 -14.81 -17.04
C ASP A 367 -15.71 -14.47 -18.55
N GLY A 368 -16.59 -13.59 -19.05
CA GLY A 368 -16.55 -13.11 -20.42
C GLY A 368 -15.23 -12.39 -20.77
N THR A 369 -14.69 -11.58 -19.86
CA THR A 369 -13.39 -10.93 -20.05
C THR A 369 -12.25 -11.94 -20.15
N ILE A 370 -12.24 -12.96 -19.26
CA ILE A 370 -11.21 -14.00 -19.26
C ILE A 370 -11.28 -14.83 -20.56
N GLU A 371 -12.47 -15.16 -21.02
CA GLU A 371 -12.69 -15.88 -22.28
C GLU A 371 -12.22 -15.08 -23.52
N GLN A 372 -12.29 -13.76 -23.45
CA GLN A 372 -11.84 -12.87 -24.52
C GLN A 372 -10.32 -12.65 -24.56
N ILE A 373 -9.59 -12.94 -23.44
CA ILE A 373 -8.14 -12.71 -23.38
C ILE A 373 -7.40 -13.31 -24.59
N PRO A 374 -7.60 -14.59 -25.00
CA PRO A 374 -6.91 -15.15 -26.14
C PRO A 374 -7.19 -14.40 -27.46
N GLY A 375 -8.44 -13.91 -27.63
CA GLY A 375 -8.81 -13.10 -28.80
C GLY A 375 -8.14 -11.71 -28.80
N ILE A 376 -8.01 -11.08 -27.62
CA ILE A 376 -7.38 -9.75 -27.46
C ILE A 376 -5.87 -9.82 -27.72
N VAL A 377 -5.20 -10.82 -27.11
CA VAL A 377 -3.74 -10.96 -27.23
C VAL A 377 -3.30 -11.78 -28.45
N GLY A 378 -4.23 -12.47 -29.14
CA GLY A 378 -3.97 -13.24 -30.33
C GLY A 378 -3.31 -14.61 -30.10
N PHE A 379 -3.24 -15.10 -28.87
CA PHE A 379 -2.69 -16.41 -28.49
C PHE A 379 -3.29 -16.88 -27.17
N ASP A 380 -3.18 -18.17 -26.83
CA ASP A 380 -3.55 -18.71 -25.52
C ASP A 380 -2.45 -18.43 -24.48
N PRO A 381 -2.66 -17.51 -23.52
CA PRO A 381 -1.61 -17.17 -22.53
C PRO A 381 -1.11 -18.38 -21.75
N LYS A 382 -2.00 -19.32 -21.38
CA LYS A 382 -1.60 -20.53 -20.68
C LYS A 382 -0.73 -21.43 -21.56
N ALA A 383 -1.29 -21.88 -22.67
CA ALA A 383 -0.67 -22.88 -23.53
C ALA A 383 0.56 -22.34 -24.29
N ASP A 384 0.53 -21.07 -24.74
CA ASP A 384 1.54 -20.50 -25.63
C ASP A 384 2.63 -19.71 -24.91
N LEU A 385 2.38 -19.30 -23.63
CA LEU A 385 3.36 -18.57 -22.83
C LEU A 385 3.73 -19.37 -21.56
N PHE A 386 2.79 -19.54 -20.61
CA PHE A 386 3.13 -20.07 -19.30
C PHE A 386 3.52 -21.56 -19.30
N ASP A 387 2.90 -22.40 -20.11
CA ASP A 387 3.27 -23.83 -20.25
C ASP A 387 4.62 -24.03 -20.94
N THR A 388 5.10 -23.03 -21.70
CA THR A 388 6.42 -23.09 -22.37
C THR A 388 7.58 -22.82 -21.41
N LEU A 389 7.29 -22.27 -20.22
CA LEU A 389 8.29 -21.95 -19.19
C LEU A 389 8.56 -23.15 -18.27
N GLY A 390 9.80 -23.27 -17.85
CA GLY A 390 10.22 -24.18 -16.79
C GLY A 390 9.89 -23.62 -15.40
N ASN A 391 10.38 -24.28 -14.37
CA ASN A 391 10.08 -23.89 -13.00
C ASN A 391 11.13 -22.97 -12.37
N VAL A 392 12.35 -22.93 -12.89
CA VAL A 392 13.47 -22.19 -12.28
C VAL A 392 13.51 -20.77 -12.83
N TYR A 393 13.57 -19.82 -11.92
CA TYR A 393 13.91 -18.43 -12.26
C TYR A 393 15.12 -17.96 -11.46
N CYS A 394 15.86 -17.01 -12.00
CA CYS A 394 16.97 -16.35 -11.32
C CYS A 394 17.07 -14.89 -11.76
N LEU A 395 17.15 -14.00 -10.78
CA LEU A 395 17.42 -12.58 -10.96
C LEU A 395 18.80 -12.30 -10.37
N TYR A 396 19.63 -11.52 -11.05
CA TYR A 396 20.97 -11.17 -10.55
C TYR A 396 21.35 -9.73 -10.90
N GLY A 397 22.17 -9.12 -10.06
CA GLY A 397 22.78 -7.82 -10.30
C GLY A 397 24.30 -7.93 -10.42
N ASP A 398 24.90 -7.30 -11.44
CA ASP A 398 26.35 -7.25 -11.66
C ASP A 398 26.83 -5.80 -11.73
N SER A 399 27.63 -5.37 -10.74
CA SER A 399 28.19 -4.01 -10.71
C SER A 399 29.32 -3.77 -11.73
N ARG A 400 29.75 -4.79 -12.45
CA ARG A 400 30.78 -4.69 -13.48
C ARG A 400 30.19 -4.49 -14.88
N GLY A 401 28.89 -4.73 -15.04
CA GLY A 401 28.16 -4.51 -16.27
C GLY A 401 27.39 -3.19 -16.24
N GLY A 402 26.93 -2.76 -17.41
CA GLY A 402 26.03 -1.62 -17.56
C GLY A 402 26.63 -0.25 -17.28
N LEU A 403 25.80 0.77 -17.38
CA LEU A 403 26.16 2.16 -17.12
C LEU A 403 26.22 2.41 -15.61
N LEU A 404 27.28 3.04 -15.11
CA LEU A 404 27.49 3.35 -13.69
C LEU A 404 27.54 2.13 -12.75
N GLY A 405 27.84 0.93 -13.26
CA GLY A 405 27.90 -0.27 -12.44
C GLY A 405 26.52 -0.82 -12.03
N PHE A 406 25.47 -0.47 -12.76
CA PHE A 406 24.14 -1.03 -12.61
C PHE A 406 23.81 -1.90 -13.83
N ASP A 407 23.93 -3.21 -13.67
CA ASP A 407 23.43 -4.20 -14.61
C ASP A 407 22.51 -5.18 -13.89
N PHE A 408 21.44 -5.57 -14.56
CA PHE A 408 20.46 -6.47 -14.02
C PHE A 408 20.03 -7.48 -15.08
N GLY A 409 20.05 -8.77 -14.71
CA GLY A 409 19.61 -9.85 -15.56
C GLY A 409 18.56 -10.72 -14.89
N GLY A 410 17.55 -11.09 -15.64
CA GLY A 410 16.53 -12.07 -15.28
C GLY A 410 16.62 -13.29 -16.19
N VAL A 411 16.61 -14.47 -15.64
CA VAL A 411 16.68 -15.74 -16.39
C VAL A 411 15.55 -16.64 -15.92
N VAL A 412 14.84 -17.23 -16.87
CA VAL A 412 13.77 -18.19 -16.61
C VAL A 412 14.04 -19.46 -17.43
N GLN A 413 13.83 -20.61 -16.81
CA GLN A 413 13.95 -21.91 -17.50
C GLN A 413 12.87 -22.03 -18.59
N VAL A 414 13.21 -22.64 -19.73
CA VAL A 414 12.34 -22.86 -20.86
C VAL A 414 12.14 -24.34 -21.10
N LYS A 415 10.91 -24.77 -21.36
CA LYS A 415 10.52 -26.13 -21.77
C LYS A 415 10.31 -26.26 -23.28
N ASP A 416 9.69 -25.23 -23.89
CA ASP A 416 9.43 -25.19 -25.34
C ASP A 416 9.89 -23.84 -25.91
N ALA A 417 11.16 -23.80 -26.28
CA ALA A 417 11.77 -22.61 -26.86
C ALA A 417 11.18 -22.20 -28.21
N LYS A 418 10.71 -23.17 -29.02
CA LYS A 418 10.15 -22.87 -30.33
C LYS A 418 8.82 -22.14 -30.20
N LYS A 419 7.95 -22.66 -29.35
CA LYS A 419 6.63 -22.07 -29.10
C LYS A 419 6.76 -20.69 -28.40
N LEU A 420 7.66 -20.59 -27.42
CA LEU A 420 7.94 -19.33 -26.72
C LEU A 420 8.45 -18.23 -27.68
N ARG A 421 9.35 -18.56 -28.61
CA ARG A 421 9.82 -17.61 -29.64
C ARG A 421 8.67 -17.10 -30.49
N ALA A 422 7.79 -17.98 -30.98
CA ALA A 422 6.62 -17.56 -31.77
C ALA A 422 5.70 -16.61 -30.99
N THR A 423 5.46 -16.88 -29.68
CA THR A 423 4.65 -16.03 -28.82
C THR A 423 5.32 -14.67 -28.58
N VAL A 424 6.63 -14.64 -28.30
CA VAL A 424 7.39 -13.40 -28.14
C VAL A 424 7.41 -12.58 -29.43
N ASP A 425 7.57 -13.22 -30.59
CA ASP A 425 7.49 -12.55 -31.90
C ASP A 425 6.13 -11.89 -32.11
N HIS A 426 5.05 -12.60 -31.75
CA HIS A 426 3.70 -12.05 -31.82
C HIS A 426 3.51 -10.86 -30.90
N LEU A 427 3.97 -10.94 -29.65
CA LEU A 427 3.90 -9.84 -28.69
C LEU A 427 4.66 -8.60 -29.14
N ILE A 428 5.87 -8.79 -29.70
CA ILE A 428 6.67 -7.68 -30.23
C ILE A 428 5.97 -7.03 -31.42
N LYS A 429 5.39 -7.83 -32.33
CA LYS A 429 4.63 -7.32 -33.49
C LYS A 429 3.44 -6.50 -32.99
N MET A 430 2.65 -7.02 -32.08
CA MET A 430 1.50 -6.33 -31.49
C MET A 430 1.91 -5.01 -30.81
N ALA A 431 2.99 -5.04 -30.00
CA ALA A 431 3.52 -3.83 -29.37
C ALA A 431 3.98 -2.79 -30.40
N SER A 432 4.62 -3.22 -31.51
CA SER A 432 5.06 -2.32 -32.58
C SER A 432 3.90 -1.70 -33.37
N GLU A 433 2.78 -2.42 -33.52
CA GLU A 433 1.58 -1.94 -34.21
C GLU A 433 0.75 -0.98 -33.33
N GLN A 434 0.79 -1.13 -32.01
CA GLN A 434 0.00 -0.32 -31.07
C GLN A 434 0.76 0.89 -30.50
N ALA A 435 2.09 0.89 -30.55
CA ALA A 435 2.89 1.98 -30.03
C ALA A 435 2.82 3.22 -30.94
N PRO A 436 2.81 4.43 -30.37
CA PRO A 436 2.98 5.66 -31.13
C PRO A 436 4.30 5.63 -31.96
N PRO A 437 4.36 6.32 -33.10
CA PRO A 437 5.56 6.39 -33.94
C PRO A 437 6.80 6.77 -33.11
N ASN A 438 7.91 6.05 -33.34
CA ASN A 438 9.22 6.24 -32.69
C ASN A 438 9.28 5.94 -31.17
N GLN A 439 8.20 5.47 -30.54
CA GLN A 439 8.23 5.13 -29.11
C GLN A 439 8.64 3.69 -28.82
N PHE A 440 8.48 2.78 -29.77
CA PHE A 440 8.85 1.37 -29.64
C PHE A 440 9.35 0.81 -30.96
N SER A 441 10.51 0.16 -30.92
CA SER A 441 11.00 -0.68 -32.00
C SER A 441 11.75 -1.91 -31.47
N ALA A 442 11.89 -2.95 -32.28
CA ALA A 442 12.64 -4.13 -31.91
C ALA A 442 13.72 -4.44 -32.97
N ARG A 443 14.98 -4.41 -32.55
CA ARG A 443 16.12 -4.74 -33.39
C ARG A 443 16.61 -6.15 -33.09
N ARG A 444 16.79 -6.95 -34.13
CA ARG A 444 17.26 -8.32 -34.05
C ARG A 444 18.71 -8.42 -34.51
N THR A 445 19.55 -9.03 -33.71
CA THR A 445 20.98 -9.20 -33.98
C THR A 445 21.38 -10.64 -33.69
N LYS A 446 21.99 -11.31 -34.65
CA LYS A 446 22.47 -12.69 -34.48
C LYS A 446 23.87 -12.67 -33.87
N LYS A 447 24.03 -13.21 -32.67
CA LYS A 447 25.30 -13.37 -31.96
C LYS A 447 25.40 -14.75 -31.32
N HIS A 448 26.58 -15.36 -31.35
CA HIS A 448 26.84 -16.70 -30.76
C HIS A 448 25.83 -17.77 -31.23
N GLY A 449 25.43 -17.71 -32.51
CA GLY A 449 24.44 -18.64 -33.05
C GLY A 449 22.99 -18.43 -32.56
N ARG A 450 22.75 -17.44 -31.73
CA ARG A 450 21.43 -17.09 -31.17
C ARG A 450 20.98 -15.71 -31.65
N GLU A 451 19.69 -15.47 -31.68
CA GLU A 451 19.09 -14.16 -31.96
C GLU A 451 18.87 -13.39 -30.68
N ILE A 452 19.52 -12.23 -30.54
CA ILE A 452 19.27 -11.25 -29.47
C ILE A 452 18.28 -10.24 -30.00
N ILE A 453 17.18 -10.05 -29.27
CA ILE A 453 16.15 -9.05 -29.53
C ILE A 453 16.36 -7.88 -28.57
N THR A 454 16.66 -6.71 -29.13
CA THR A 454 16.79 -5.46 -28.37
C THR A 454 15.54 -4.63 -28.58
N LEU A 455 14.87 -4.26 -27.51
CA LEU A 455 13.69 -3.41 -27.51
C LEU A 455 14.15 -1.96 -27.34
N GLU A 456 13.93 -1.13 -28.34
CA GLU A 456 14.25 0.31 -28.30
C GLU A 456 13.00 1.05 -27.82
N ILE A 457 13.03 1.59 -26.59
CA ILE A 457 11.89 2.24 -25.95
C ILE A 457 12.24 3.72 -25.73
N ALA A 458 11.27 4.60 -25.91
CA ALA A 458 11.42 6.05 -25.73
C ALA A 458 12.60 6.60 -26.53
N GLU A 459 12.57 6.42 -27.87
CA GLU A 459 13.62 6.87 -28.81
C GLU A 459 15.01 6.30 -28.52
N GLY A 460 15.07 5.09 -27.93
CA GLY A 460 16.33 4.41 -27.62
C GLY A 460 17.02 4.87 -26.32
N VAL A 461 16.32 5.62 -25.46
CA VAL A 461 16.82 5.97 -24.11
C VAL A 461 16.95 4.73 -23.25
N PHE A 462 16.05 3.76 -23.43
CA PHE A 462 16.05 2.49 -22.70
C PHE A 462 16.03 1.31 -23.69
N ASN A 463 17.04 0.45 -23.59
CA ASN A 463 17.27 -0.62 -24.56
C ASN A 463 17.37 -2.00 -23.90
N PRO A 464 16.33 -2.51 -23.24
CA PRO A 464 16.35 -3.86 -22.71
C PRO A 464 16.45 -4.87 -23.84
N ALA A 465 17.09 -6.00 -23.55
CA ALA A 465 17.25 -7.04 -24.54
C ALA A 465 16.87 -8.39 -23.98
N LEU A 466 16.53 -9.32 -24.87
CA LEU A 466 16.23 -10.69 -24.50
C LEU A 466 16.81 -11.67 -25.50
N VAL A 467 17.05 -12.90 -25.04
CA VAL A 467 17.39 -14.06 -25.84
C VAL A 467 16.63 -15.29 -25.34
N ILE A 468 16.16 -16.11 -26.24
CA ILE A 468 15.58 -17.41 -25.94
C ILE A 468 16.52 -18.48 -26.49
N ASP A 469 17.23 -19.15 -25.57
CA ASP A 469 18.00 -20.38 -25.84
C ASP A 469 17.09 -21.58 -25.68
N ASP A 470 17.60 -22.79 -25.92
CA ASP A 470 16.78 -24.00 -25.83
C ASP A 470 16.32 -24.33 -24.41
N ASN A 471 17.08 -23.89 -23.39
CA ASN A 471 16.79 -24.12 -21.98
C ASN A 471 16.46 -22.86 -21.18
N TRP A 472 16.78 -21.68 -21.71
CA TRP A 472 16.70 -20.45 -20.95
C TRP A 472 16.17 -19.27 -21.75
N LEU A 473 15.27 -18.50 -21.16
CA LEU A 473 14.96 -17.13 -21.53
C LEU A 473 15.79 -16.21 -20.64
N CYS A 474 16.66 -15.41 -21.24
CA CYS A 474 17.40 -14.36 -20.51
C CYS A 474 16.91 -12.99 -20.96
N VAL A 475 16.59 -12.12 -19.99
CA VAL A 475 16.24 -10.71 -20.19
C VAL A 475 17.25 -9.86 -19.44
N GLY A 476 17.80 -8.83 -20.09
CA GLY A 476 18.75 -7.90 -19.45
C GLY A 476 18.36 -6.45 -19.70
N LEU A 477 18.81 -5.56 -18.82
CA LEU A 477 18.63 -4.12 -19.00
C LEU A 477 19.35 -3.61 -20.23
N PHE A 478 20.43 -4.29 -20.64
CA PHE A 478 21.25 -3.93 -21.80
C PHE A 478 21.51 -5.16 -22.65
N PRO A 479 21.72 -4.98 -23.98
CA PRO A 479 22.10 -6.09 -24.88
C PRO A 479 23.39 -6.82 -24.45
N GLN A 480 24.31 -6.10 -23.81
CA GLN A 480 25.59 -6.67 -23.30
C GLN A 480 25.36 -7.69 -22.18
N THR A 481 24.34 -7.49 -21.32
CA THR A 481 23.95 -8.44 -20.27
C THR A 481 23.55 -9.78 -20.86
N VAL A 482 22.74 -9.73 -21.94
CA VAL A 482 22.24 -10.90 -22.65
C VAL A 482 23.36 -11.60 -23.42
N GLU A 483 24.24 -10.84 -24.09
CA GLU A 483 25.42 -11.39 -24.77
C GLU A 483 26.37 -12.06 -23.77
N ALA A 484 26.63 -11.43 -22.63
CA ALA A 484 27.46 -12.04 -21.57
C ALA A 484 26.85 -13.33 -21.02
N PHE A 485 25.50 -13.44 -20.95
CA PHE A 485 24.83 -14.68 -20.58
C PHE A 485 25.10 -15.78 -21.62
N LEU A 486 25.03 -15.51 -22.94
CA LEU A 486 25.35 -16.46 -23.99
C LEU A 486 26.82 -16.92 -23.91
N LEU A 487 27.74 -16.00 -23.66
CA LEU A 487 29.16 -16.31 -23.48
C LEU A 487 29.42 -17.21 -22.26
N ARG A 488 28.62 -17.10 -21.18
CA ARG A 488 28.69 -18.01 -20.04
C ARG A 488 28.15 -19.40 -20.39
N LEU A 489 27.05 -19.49 -21.14
CA LEU A 489 26.55 -20.77 -21.66
C LEU A 489 27.62 -21.49 -22.50
N GLU A 490 28.39 -20.74 -23.29
CA GLU A 490 29.52 -21.28 -24.10
C GLU A 490 30.80 -21.49 -23.29
N LYS A 491 30.79 -21.26 -21.95
CA LYS A 491 31.98 -21.34 -21.06
C LYS A 491 33.12 -20.40 -21.45
N LYS A 492 32.82 -19.32 -22.20
CA LYS A 492 33.78 -18.26 -22.57
C LYS A 492 33.93 -17.18 -21.49
N LEU A 493 32.95 -17.07 -20.60
CA LEU A 493 33.01 -16.23 -19.41
C LEU A 493 32.80 -17.06 -18.14
N SER A 494 33.45 -16.63 -17.06
CA SER A 494 33.37 -17.33 -15.77
C SER A 494 31.96 -17.29 -15.19
N VAL A 495 31.53 -18.44 -14.72
CA VAL A 495 30.26 -18.64 -14.01
C VAL A 495 30.53 -18.52 -12.51
N TRP A 496 29.54 -18.05 -11.79
CA TRP A 496 29.61 -17.99 -10.34
C TRP A 496 29.63 -19.38 -9.73
N GLU A 497 30.56 -19.57 -8.84
CA GLU A 497 30.65 -20.72 -7.95
C GLU A 497 30.76 -20.22 -6.51
N PRO A 498 30.22 -20.92 -5.50
CA PRO A 498 30.36 -20.53 -4.12
C PRO A 498 31.83 -20.40 -3.72
N THR A 499 32.28 -19.20 -3.37
CA THR A 499 33.56 -19.01 -2.71
C THR A 499 33.55 -19.61 -1.32
N GLU A 500 34.69 -19.76 -0.66
CA GLU A 500 34.80 -20.33 0.68
C GLU A 500 33.81 -19.68 1.67
N SER A 501 33.70 -18.33 1.65
CA SER A 501 32.77 -17.60 2.50
C SER A 501 31.29 -17.84 2.17
N TYR A 502 30.96 -18.10 0.91
CA TYR A 502 29.61 -18.54 0.51
C TYR A 502 29.36 -20.01 0.89
N ALA A 503 30.37 -20.89 0.73
CA ALA A 503 30.24 -22.28 1.08
C ALA A 503 29.92 -22.45 2.58
N GLU A 504 30.62 -21.74 3.48
CA GLU A 504 30.29 -21.68 4.90
C GLU A 504 28.84 -21.26 5.17
N ALA A 505 28.37 -20.23 4.45
CA ALA A 505 27.00 -19.75 4.61
C ALA A 505 25.97 -20.79 4.14
N PHE A 506 26.24 -21.46 3.02
CA PHE A 506 25.34 -22.49 2.47
C PHE A 506 25.37 -23.79 3.30
N ASP A 507 26.47 -24.11 3.95
CA ASP A 507 26.56 -25.30 4.81
C ASP A 507 25.72 -25.18 6.08
N ALA A 508 25.46 -23.95 6.50
CA ALA A 508 24.65 -23.66 7.67
C ALA A 508 23.13 -23.67 7.41
N VAL A 509 22.68 -23.75 6.15
CA VAL A 509 21.26 -23.67 5.75
C VAL A 509 20.85 -24.90 4.92
N PRO A 510 19.53 -25.16 4.74
CA PRO A 510 19.06 -26.29 3.92
C PRO A 510 19.63 -26.29 2.50
N LYS A 511 19.96 -27.48 1.97
CA LYS A 511 20.50 -27.63 0.61
C LYS A 511 19.42 -27.61 -0.49
N GLU A 512 18.20 -28.01 -0.13
CA GLU A 512 17.02 -27.96 -0.99
C GLU A 512 16.12 -26.82 -0.52
N PHE A 513 15.63 -26.03 -1.45
CA PHE A 513 14.85 -24.84 -1.16
C PHE A 513 13.84 -24.54 -2.28
N THR A 514 12.77 -23.84 -1.95
CA THR A 514 11.84 -23.31 -2.94
C THR A 514 12.27 -21.94 -3.43
N SER A 515 12.98 -21.19 -2.60
CA SER A 515 13.63 -19.95 -3.02
C SER A 515 14.89 -19.68 -2.21
N ILE A 516 15.83 -18.97 -2.86
CA ILE A 516 17.10 -18.54 -2.28
C ILE A 516 17.41 -17.12 -2.71
N SER A 517 17.99 -16.35 -1.83
CA SER A 517 18.72 -15.14 -2.20
C SER A 517 20.08 -15.10 -1.50
N ALA A 518 21.10 -14.66 -2.23
CA ALA A 518 22.43 -14.51 -1.70
C ALA A 518 23.03 -13.20 -2.21
N ALA A 519 23.63 -12.42 -1.31
CA ALA A 519 24.24 -11.14 -1.64
C ALA A 519 25.48 -10.89 -0.80
N ASP A 520 26.50 -10.26 -1.39
CA ASP A 520 27.71 -9.88 -0.68
C ASP A 520 27.63 -8.38 -0.30
N PRO A 521 27.34 -8.04 0.97
CA PRO A 521 27.20 -6.67 1.41
C PRO A 521 28.47 -5.85 1.28
N ARG A 522 29.66 -6.49 1.23
CA ARG A 522 30.93 -5.80 1.01
C ARG A 522 30.96 -5.10 -0.35
N LYS A 523 30.39 -5.75 -1.39
CA LYS A 523 30.33 -5.18 -2.73
C LYS A 523 29.39 -4.00 -2.80
N MET A 524 28.20 -4.14 -2.20
CA MET A 524 27.20 -3.06 -2.13
C MET A 524 27.76 -1.87 -1.35
N TYR A 525 28.41 -2.10 -0.22
CA TYR A 525 29.01 -1.03 0.58
C TYR A 525 30.08 -0.27 -0.20
N ARG A 526 31.00 -0.98 -0.91
CA ARG A 526 32.00 -0.35 -1.77
C ARG A 526 31.37 0.52 -2.87
N THR A 527 30.30 0.03 -3.49
CA THR A 527 29.55 0.80 -4.51
C THR A 527 28.94 2.06 -3.92
N LEU A 528 28.29 1.98 -2.75
CA LEU A 528 27.70 3.14 -2.06
C LEU A 528 28.75 4.16 -1.66
N VAL A 529 29.88 3.71 -1.11
CA VAL A 529 31.00 4.60 -0.77
C VAL A 529 31.58 5.25 -2.02
N GLY A 530 31.75 4.51 -3.11
CA GLY A 530 32.23 5.04 -4.39
C GLY A 530 31.28 6.08 -5.02
N LEU A 531 29.97 5.91 -4.84
CA LEU A 531 28.94 6.84 -5.31
C LEU A 531 28.66 7.99 -4.35
N SER A 532 29.16 7.96 -3.11
CA SER A 532 28.88 8.95 -2.09
C SER A 532 29.21 10.39 -2.49
N PRO A 533 30.27 10.69 -3.28
CA PRO A 533 30.54 12.05 -3.78
C PRO A 533 29.41 12.59 -4.69
N ILE A 534 28.68 11.71 -5.36
CA ILE A 534 27.53 12.07 -6.22
C ILE A 534 26.23 12.12 -5.43
N LEU A 535 26.02 11.13 -4.55
CA LEU A 535 24.78 11.00 -3.78
C LEU A 535 24.66 12.06 -2.68
N MET A 536 25.75 12.44 -2.03
CA MET A 536 25.74 13.41 -0.93
C MET A 536 25.22 14.80 -1.34
N PRO A 537 25.61 15.41 -2.46
CA PRO A 537 25.00 16.64 -2.95
C PRO A 537 23.50 16.50 -3.22
N ILE A 538 23.05 15.38 -3.80
CA ILE A 538 21.64 15.13 -4.10
C ILE A 538 20.84 15.01 -2.78
N MET A 539 21.36 14.30 -1.79
CA MET A 539 20.76 14.20 -0.45
C MET A 539 20.66 15.57 0.23
N LYS A 540 21.72 16.41 0.12
CA LYS A 540 21.71 17.78 0.65
C LYS A 540 20.62 18.64 -0.03
N MET A 541 20.43 18.51 -1.34
CA MET A 541 19.36 19.19 -2.06
C MET A 541 17.99 18.72 -1.59
N GLY A 542 17.76 17.42 -1.51
CA GLY A 542 16.50 16.85 -1.03
C GLY A 542 16.18 17.26 0.41
N ALA A 543 17.17 17.27 1.30
CA ALA A 543 17.03 17.72 2.67
C ALA A 543 16.66 19.22 2.77
N LYS A 544 17.23 20.09 1.92
CA LYS A 544 16.85 21.50 1.83
C LYS A 544 15.39 21.70 1.37
N GLU A 545 14.93 20.90 0.41
CA GLU A 545 13.52 20.95 -0.04
C GLU A 545 12.56 20.45 1.06
N THR A 546 12.94 19.41 1.79
CA THR A 546 12.16 18.93 2.94
C THR A 546 12.11 19.98 4.05
N ALA A 547 13.22 20.66 4.33
CA ALA A 547 13.26 21.77 5.30
C ALA A 547 12.35 22.93 4.86
N ARG A 548 12.36 23.29 3.58
CA ARG A 548 11.44 24.31 3.01
C ARG A 548 9.97 23.92 3.18
N ALA A 549 9.63 22.65 2.90
CA ALA A 549 8.27 22.12 3.09
C ALA A 549 7.83 22.12 4.57
N ALA A 550 8.79 22.00 5.49
CA ALA A 550 8.57 22.08 6.94
C ALA A 550 8.57 23.53 7.48
N GLY A 551 8.70 24.56 6.62
CA GLY A 551 8.73 25.97 7.01
C GLY A 551 10.09 26.45 7.56
N ILE A 552 11.14 25.65 7.41
CA ILE A 552 12.52 25.98 7.80
C ILE A 552 13.18 26.68 6.61
N ASN A 553 13.85 27.83 6.86
CA ASN A 553 14.60 28.54 5.82
C ASN A 553 15.71 27.61 5.25
N PRO A 554 15.68 27.26 3.95
CA PRO A 554 16.65 26.32 3.37
C PRO A 554 18.10 26.81 3.42
N ASP A 555 18.33 28.14 3.52
CA ASP A 555 19.66 28.72 3.58
C ASP A 555 20.23 28.69 5.01
N GLU A 556 19.38 28.58 6.01
CA GLU A 556 19.76 28.36 7.41
C GLU A 556 19.91 26.87 7.74
N PHE A 557 19.37 25.98 6.90
CA PHE A 557 19.47 24.54 7.09
C PHE A 557 20.90 24.05 6.84
N LYS A 558 21.52 23.54 7.90
CA LYS A 558 22.88 23.00 7.83
C LYS A 558 22.84 21.48 7.87
N PHE A 559 23.39 20.86 6.82
CA PHE A 559 23.51 19.41 6.78
C PHE A 559 24.64 18.96 7.73
N PRO A 560 24.40 18.07 8.69
CA PRO A 560 25.26 17.87 9.86
C PRO A 560 26.55 17.09 9.58
N VAL A 561 26.69 16.45 8.41
CA VAL A 561 27.79 15.52 8.10
C VAL A 561 28.47 15.79 6.76
N GLY A 562 29.78 15.58 6.74
CA GLY A 562 30.57 15.43 5.53
C GLY A 562 31.10 14.00 5.35
N LEU A 563 31.64 13.68 4.18
CA LEU A 563 32.25 12.38 3.93
C LEU A 563 33.43 12.05 4.85
N ALA A 564 34.14 13.09 5.29
CA ALA A 564 35.31 12.98 6.19
C ALA A 564 34.92 12.54 7.62
N ASP A 565 33.64 12.63 7.98
CA ASP A 565 33.16 12.27 9.31
C ASP A 565 32.91 10.74 9.46
N PHE A 566 32.96 9.98 8.35
CA PHE A 566 32.76 8.54 8.36
C PHE A 566 34.07 7.76 8.36
N PRO A 567 34.14 6.57 8.98
CA PRO A 567 35.30 5.71 8.97
C PRO A 567 35.63 5.22 7.55
N PRO A 568 36.91 4.85 7.28
CA PRO A 568 37.24 4.21 6.01
C PRO A 568 36.38 3.02 5.71
N GLY A 569 35.83 2.98 4.48
CA GLY A 569 34.89 1.93 4.08
C GLY A 569 35.42 0.51 4.18
N GLU A 570 36.75 0.36 4.13
CA GLU A 570 37.37 -0.95 4.29
C GLU A 570 37.26 -1.49 5.72
N LEU A 571 37.32 -0.61 6.75
CA LEU A 571 37.12 -1.03 8.14
C LEU A 571 35.70 -1.57 8.38
N VAL A 572 34.71 -0.91 7.79
CA VAL A 572 33.30 -1.35 7.91
C VAL A 572 33.05 -2.64 7.12
N ALA A 573 33.67 -2.77 5.94
CA ALA A 573 33.43 -3.92 5.06
C ALA A 573 34.21 -5.18 5.48
N ARG A 574 35.32 -5.02 6.18
CA ARG A 574 36.24 -6.12 6.53
C ARG A 574 35.57 -7.30 7.28
N PRO A 575 34.75 -7.10 8.31
CA PRO A 575 34.12 -8.19 9.04
C PRO A 575 32.93 -8.80 8.30
N LEU A 576 32.40 -8.13 7.28
CA LEU A 576 31.21 -8.58 6.57
C LEU A 576 31.49 -9.83 5.73
N PHE A 577 30.47 -10.64 5.55
CA PHE A 577 30.46 -11.84 4.72
C PHE A 577 29.12 -11.95 3.95
N PRO A 578 29.02 -12.86 2.95
CA PRO A 578 27.80 -13.01 2.18
C PRO A 578 26.60 -13.37 3.04
N ASN A 579 25.49 -12.66 2.81
CA ASN A 579 24.19 -12.95 3.38
C ASN A 579 23.49 -14.02 2.53
N VAL A 580 22.84 -14.97 3.16
CA VAL A 580 22.06 -16.05 2.51
C VAL A 580 20.70 -16.15 3.17
N ASN A 581 19.64 -16.13 2.35
CA ASN A 581 18.26 -16.36 2.76
C ASN A 581 17.70 -17.53 1.97
N ILE A 582 17.07 -18.47 2.65
CA ILE A 582 16.46 -19.66 2.05
C ILE A 582 15.07 -19.84 2.59
N CYS A 583 14.11 -20.13 1.69
CA CYS A 583 12.77 -20.55 2.08
C CYS A 583 12.53 -22.01 1.69
N THR A 584 11.93 -22.75 2.61
CA THR A 584 11.49 -24.13 2.45
C THR A 584 10.00 -24.25 2.76
N VAL A 585 9.35 -25.23 2.15
CA VAL A 585 7.96 -25.55 2.44
C VAL A 585 7.93 -26.83 3.27
N GLU A 586 7.30 -26.73 4.43
CA GLU A 586 7.11 -27.82 5.38
C GLU A 586 5.62 -28.21 5.46
N GLU A 587 5.30 -29.33 6.08
CA GLU A 587 3.89 -29.78 6.22
C GLU A 587 3.03 -28.73 6.93
N GLY A 588 3.53 -28.14 8.02
CA GLY A 588 2.82 -27.12 8.82
C GLY A 588 2.96 -25.68 8.36
N GLY A 589 3.72 -25.39 7.28
CA GLY A 589 3.92 -24.00 6.86
C GLY A 589 5.10 -23.75 5.95
N ILE A 590 5.53 -22.50 5.92
CA ILE A 590 6.66 -22.02 5.12
C ILE A 590 7.70 -21.46 6.09
N ARG A 591 8.92 -21.98 6.01
CA ARG A 591 10.04 -21.54 6.82
C ARG A 591 11.04 -20.78 5.96
N CYS A 592 11.35 -19.55 6.34
CA CYS A 592 12.41 -18.76 5.74
C CYS A 592 13.51 -18.51 6.78
N THR A 593 14.74 -18.91 6.45
CA THR A 593 15.91 -18.75 7.30
C THR A 593 16.90 -17.80 6.63
N SER A 594 17.33 -16.78 7.36
CA SER A 594 18.34 -15.82 6.95
C SER A 594 19.58 -15.91 7.84
N ARG A 595 20.75 -16.05 7.21
CA ARG A 595 22.05 -15.89 7.84
C ARG A 595 22.74 -14.69 7.25
N SER A 596 23.03 -13.69 8.07
CA SER A 596 23.51 -12.38 7.60
C SER A 596 24.68 -11.88 8.44
N SER A 597 25.54 -11.08 7.83
CA SER A 597 26.62 -10.38 8.53
C SER A 597 26.16 -9.07 9.18
N LEU A 598 25.01 -8.55 8.80
CA LEU A 598 24.34 -7.39 9.41
C LEU A 598 22.91 -7.76 9.76
N PRO A 599 22.35 -7.23 10.86
CA PRO A 599 20.93 -7.40 11.14
C PRO A 599 20.11 -6.83 9.98
N GLY A 600 18.97 -7.45 9.68
CA GLY A 600 18.14 -7.08 8.55
C GLY A 600 17.58 -5.67 8.68
N PHE A 601 18.15 -4.72 7.94
CA PHE A 601 17.49 -3.44 7.65
C PHE A 601 16.66 -3.60 6.38
N PRO A 602 15.37 -3.27 6.36
CA PRO A 602 14.52 -3.42 5.18
C PRO A 602 15.02 -2.67 3.93
N LEU A 603 15.84 -1.63 4.13
CA LEU A 603 16.39 -0.78 3.05
C LEU A 603 17.79 -1.20 2.57
N MET A 604 18.47 -2.16 3.23
CA MET A 604 19.85 -2.55 2.90
C MET A 604 20.02 -4.00 2.45
N GLY A 605 18.97 -4.67 2.01
CA GLY A 605 19.05 -6.01 1.39
C GLY A 605 19.45 -7.15 2.35
N GLY A 606 19.41 -6.92 3.65
CA GLY A 606 19.68 -7.92 4.67
C GLY A 606 18.41 -8.31 5.43
N GLY A 607 17.50 -8.98 4.78
CA GLY A 607 16.31 -9.51 5.43
C GLY A 607 15.41 -10.19 4.40
N ASN A 608 14.54 -11.07 4.84
CA ASN A 608 13.60 -11.88 4.07
C ASN A 608 12.72 -11.13 3.03
N SER A 609 12.92 -9.82 2.87
CA SER A 609 12.14 -8.99 1.95
C SER A 609 12.41 -9.29 0.46
N GLY A 610 13.59 -9.84 0.10
CA GLY A 610 13.91 -10.07 -1.32
C GLY A 610 13.12 -11.20 -1.96
N THR A 611 12.85 -12.28 -1.22
CA THR A 611 12.13 -13.45 -1.77
C THR A 611 10.62 -13.38 -1.55
N ALA A 612 10.17 -12.89 -0.41
CA ALA A 612 8.75 -12.57 -0.21
C ALA A 612 8.30 -11.41 -1.10
N VAL A 613 9.17 -10.41 -1.34
CA VAL A 613 8.92 -9.30 -2.27
C VAL A 613 9.09 -9.73 -3.72
N ALA A 614 9.98 -10.67 -4.09
CA ALA A 614 10.05 -11.16 -5.46
C ALA A 614 8.84 -12.06 -5.79
N THR A 615 8.43 -12.96 -4.91
CA THR A 615 7.22 -13.78 -5.12
C THR A 615 5.94 -12.97 -4.92
N ALA A 616 5.89 -12.11 -3.90
CA ALA A 616 4.81 -11.13 -3.74
C ALA A 616 4.91 -9.99 -4.76
N GLY A 617 6.09 -9.61 -5.22
CA GLY A 617 6.30 -8.58 -6.24
C GLY A 617 5.89 -9.05 -7.63
N VAL A 618 6.16 -10.29 -8.02
CA VAL A 618 5.63 -10.88 -9.24
C VAL A 618 4.12 -11.11 -9.10
N ALA A 619 3.65 -11.65 -7.98
CA ALA A 619 2.21 -11.75 -7.71
C ALA A 619 1.56 -10.37 -7.59
N THR A 620 2.21 -9.38 -6.95
CA THR A 620 1.71 -8.00 -6.84
C THR A 620 1.84 -7.25 -8.16
N ALA A 621 2.90 -7.46 -8.95
CA ALA A 621 3.03 -6.87 -10.29
C ALA A 621 2.01 -7.44 -11.28
N LEU A 622 1.61 -8.71 -11.11
CA LEU A 622 0.52 -9.32 -11.89
C LEU A 622 -0.86 -9.01 -11.29
N LEU A 623 -0.98 -8.83 -9.98
CA LEU A 623 -2.21 -8.44 -9.29
C LEU A 623 -2.43 -6.93 -9.29
N LEU A 624 -1.37 -6.10 -9.31
CA LEU A 624 -1.49 -4.65 -9.27
C LEU A 624 -2.31 -4.09 -10.44
N PRO A 625 -2.11 -4.54 -11.70
CA PRO A 625 -3.01 -4.17 -12.80
C PRO A 625 -4.43 -4.70 -12.61
N ALA A 626 -4.59 -5.94 -12.14
CA ALA A 626 -5.93 -6.53 -11.90
C ALA A 626 -6.65 -5.85 -10.72
N VAL A 627 -5.96 -5.56 -9.63
CA VAL A 627 -6.51 -4.79 -8.49
C VAL A 627 -6.76 -3.33 -8.87
N GLN A 628 -5.91 -2.71 -9.70
CA GLN A 628 -6.14 -1.37 -10.21
C GLN A 628 -7.32 -1.35 -11.17
N GLN A 629 -7.46 -2.34 -12.07
CA GLN A 629 -8.62 -2.49 -12.95
C GLN A 629 -9.90 -2.79 -12.15
N ALA A 630 -9.84 -3.65 -11.14
CA ALA A 630 -10.98 -3.91 -10.26
C ALA A 630 -11.38 -2.66 -9.44
N ARG A 631 -10.40 -1.91 -8.93
CA ARG A 631 -10.66 -0.61 -8.26
C ARG A 631 -11.20 0.43 -9.23
N GLU A 632 -10.71 0.47 -10.46
CA GLU A 632 -11.24 1.38 -11.48
C GLU A 632 -12.65 0.97 -11.91
N ALA A 633 -12.93 -0.33 -12.09
CA ALA A 633 -14.26 -0.85 -12.35
C ALA A 633 -15.24 -0.56 -11.18
N ALA A 634 -14.79 -0.75 -9.93
CA ALA A 634 -15.58 -0.39 -8.76
C ALA A 634 -15.88 1.12 -8.70
N ARG A 635 -14.89 1.98 -8.98
CA ARG A 635 -15.09 3.44 -9.07
C ARG A 635 -16.02 3.82 -10.21
N ARG A 636 -15.92 3.17 -11.38
CA ARG A 636 -16.85 3.35 -12.51
C ARG A 636 -18.27 2.97 -12.10
N THR A 637 -18.45 1.81 -11.47
CA THR A 637 -19.76 1.34 -10.97
C THR A 637 -20.31 2.30 -9.93
N GLN A 638 -19.51 2.78 -8.99
CA GLN A 638 -19.95 3.76 -8.00
C GLN A 638 -20.36 5.10 -8.64
N SER A 639 -19.59 5.60 -9.62
CA SER A 639 -19.98 6.82 -10.35
C SER A 639 -21.27 6.62 -11.16
N LYS A 640 -21.44 5.46 -11.81
CA LYS A 640 -22.70 5.07 -12.47
C LYS A 640 -23.88 5.05 -11.48
N ASN A 641 -23.68 4.52 -10.27
CA ASN A 641 -24.71 4.49 -9.24
C ASN A 641 -25.04 5.89 -8.71
N ASN A 642 -24.05 6.76 -8.55
CA ASN A 642 -24.28 8.16 -8.19
C ASN A 642 -25.16 8.86 -9.24
N LEU A 643 -24.88 8.68 -10.53
CA LEU A 643 -25.72 9.20 -11.61
C LEU A 643 -27.14 8.64 -11.59
N LYS A 644 -27.31 7.33 -11.27
CA LYS A 644 -28.64 6.73 -11.09
C LYS A 644 -29.39 7.36 -9.93
N GLN A 645 -28.75 7.63 -8.80
CA GLN A 645 -29.35 8.29 -7.64
C GLN A 645 -29.75 9.75 -7.99
N ILE A 646 -28.89 10.48 -8.70
CA ILE A 646 -29.20 11.82 -9.22
C ILE A 646 -30.39 11.73 -10.17
N GLY A 647 -30.44 10.74 -11.06
CA GLY A 647 -31.55 10.49 -11.98
C GLY A 647 -32.85 10.25 -11.24
N LEU A 648 -32.85 9.36 -10.25
CA LEU A 648 -34.03 9.08 -9.42
C LEU A 648 -34.53 10.34 -8.70
N ALA A 649 -33.61 11.15 -8.15
CA ALA A 649 -33.92 12.40 -7.49
C ALA A 649 -34.55 13.42 -8.47
N LEU A 650 -34.08 13.50 -9.70
CA LEU A 650 -34.63 14.38 -10.75
C LEU A 650 -36.01 13.91 -11.22
N HIS A 651 -36.23 12.60 -11.35
CA HIS A 651 -37.56 12.04 -11.68
C HIS A 651 -38.54 12.29 -10.54
N ASN A 652 -38.17 12.04 -9.27
CA ASN A 652 -39.03 12.34 -8.11
C ASN A 652 -39.35 13.85 -8.01
N TYR A 653 -38.40 14.71 -8.34
CA TYR A 653 -38.64 16.15 -8.42
C TYR A 653 -39.63 16.44 -9.54
N HIS A 654 -39.43 15.88 -10.73
CA HIS A 654 -40.36 16.05 -11.86
C HIS A 654 -41.78 15.56 -11.54
N ASP A 655 -41.91 14.40 -10.89
CA ASP A 655 -43.21 13.85 -10.46
C ASP A 655 -43.93 14.77 -9.47
N SER A 656 -43.17 15.46 -8.61
CA SER A 656 -43.72 16.36 -7.61
C SER A 656 -44.10 17.75 -8.17
N TYR A 657 -43.32 18.26 -9.15
CA TYR A 657 -43.44 19.63 -9.64
C TYR A 657 -43.86 19.73 -11.12
N GLY A 658 -43.93 18.64 -11.86
CA GLY A 658 -44.29 18.58 -13.27
C GLY A 658 -43.22 19.01 -14.27
N HIS A 659 -42.02 19.32 -13.80
CA HIS A 659 -40.85 19.72 -14.60
C HIS A 659 -39.55 19.47 -13.85
N LEU A 660 -38.41 19.47 -14.54
CA LEU A 660 -37.09 19.48 -13.96
C LEU A 660 -36.79 20.81 -13.24
N PRO A 661 -35.92 20.83 -12.25
CA PRO A 661 -35.54 22.06 -11.57
C PRO A 661 -34.82 23.01 -12.53
N GLU A 662 -35.09 24.31 -12.39
CA GLU A 662 -34.35 25.34 -13.10
C GLU A 662 -32.91 25.41 -12.63
N GLY A 663 -31.98 25.72 -13.52
CA GLY A 663 -30.54 25.78 -13.23
C GLY A 663 -30.19 26.75 -12.11
N PHE A 664 -30.93 27.86 -12.03
CA PHE A 664 -30.96 28.74 -10.87
C PHE A 664 -32.22 28.43 -10.04
N ARG A 665 -32.07 28.03 -8.81
CA ARG A 665 -33.19 27.83 -7.89
C ARG A 665 -34.04 29.12 -7.81
N GLU A 666 -35.35 28.97 -7.79
CA GLU A 666 -36.29 30.08 -7.64
C GLU A 666 -36.05 30.83 -6.32
N THR A 667 -36.09 32.15 -6.33
CA THR A 667 -35.91 33.03 -5.18
C THR A 667 -36.87 34.22 -5.27
N LYS A 668 -37.35 34.69 -4.11
CA LYS A 668 -38.13 35.92 -4.00
C LYS A 668 -37.25 37.17 -4.04
N ASN A 669 -35.96 37.01 -3.77
CA ASN A 669 -34.99 38.12 -3.81
C ASN A 669 -34.56 38.42 -5.25
N LYS A 670 -35.23 39.39 -5.87
CA LYS A 670 -34.95 39.82 -7.26
C LYS A 670 -33.64 40.60 -7.43
N GLU A 671 -33.00 41.03 -6.35
CA GLU A 671 -31.72 41.75 -6.37
C GLU A 671 -30.53 40.78 -6.40
N LEU A 672 -30.76 39.47 -6.21
CA LEU A 672 -29.71 38.49 -6.21
C LEU A 672 -29.14 38.26 -7.62
N LYS A 673 -27.87 38.59 -7.80
CA LYS A 673 -27.18 38.41 -9.08
C LYS A 673 -27.05 36.93 -9.42
N ASP A 674 -26.98 36.55 -10.69
CA ASP A 674 -26.90 35.15 -11.17
C ASP A 674 -25.73 34.39 -10.57
N ASP A 675 -24.58 35.05 -10.38
CA ASP A 675 -23.39 34.42 -9.76
C ASP A 675 -23.54 34.11 -8.25
N LYS A 676 -24.62 34.63 -7.62
CA LYS A 676 -24.98 34.43 -6.22
C LYS A 676 -26.20 33.51 -6.02
N ARG A 677 -26.90 33.15 -7.08
CA ARG A 677 -28.08 32.28 -7.02
C ARG A 677 -27.71 30.84 -6.73
N GLN A 678 -28.59 30.14 -6.07
CA GLN A 678 -28.44 28.71 -5.73
C GLN A 678 -28.68 27.84 -6.97
N SER A 679 -28.09 26.64 -6.97
CA SER A 679 -28.15 25.69 -8.07
C SER A 679 -29.39 24.77 -8.01
N TRP A 680 -29.68 24.12 -9.13
CA TRP A 680 -30.68 23.05 -9.22
C TRP A 680 -30.41 21.89 -8.28
N MET A 681 -29.14 21.66 -7.92
CA MET A 681 -28.76 20.57 -7.02
C MET A 681 -29.31 20.77 -5.61
N VAL A 682 -29.45 22.05 -5.17
CA VAL A 682 -30.11 22.35 -3.88
C VAL A 682 -31.55 21.87 -3.89
N SER A 683 -32.27 22.04 -5.03
CA SER A 683 -33.67 21.65 -5.16
C SER A 683 -33.92 20.16 -5.08
N ILE A 684 -32.93 19.31 -5.43
CA ILE A 684 -33.07 17.85 -5.37
C ILE A 684 -32.54 17.22 -4.09
N LEU A 685 -31.95 17.99 -3.16
CA LEU A 685 -31.43 17.45 -1.89
C LEU A 685 -32.46 16.63 -1.09
N PRO A 686 -33.75 17.01 -1.00
CA PRO A 686 -34.73 16.17 -0.30
C PRO A 686 -34.86 14.76 -0.85
N PHE A 687 -34.60 14.58 -2.15
CA PHE A 687 -34.69 13.31 -2.87
C PHE A 687 -33.32 12.56 -2.94
N LEU A 688 -32.27 13.15 -2.33
CA LEU A 688 -30.94 12.56 -2.19
C LEU A 688 -30.59 12.24 -0.72
N ASP A 689 -31.59 12.00 0.13
CA ASP A 689 -31.45 11.78 1.58
C ASP A 689 -30.75 12.95 2.32
N GLN A 690 -30.81 14.15 1.77
CA GLN A 690 -30.22 15.37 2.32
C GLN A 690 -31.29 16.40 2.75
N ALA A 691 -32.47 15.94 3.16
CA ALA A 691 -33.56 16.79 3.61
C ALA A 691 -33.17 17.69 4.78
N ALA A 692 -32.30 17.21 5.68
CA ALA A 692 -31.81 17.98 6.83
C ALA A 692 -30.99 19.22 6.36
N VAL A 693 -30.18 19.09 5.31
CA VAL A 693 -29.42 20.21 4.72
C VAL A 693 -30.36 21.15 4.00
N TYR A 694 -31.27 20.59 3.17
CA TYR A 694 -32.25 21.40 2.44
C TYR A 694 -33.09 22.33 3.32
N ASN A 695 -33.58 21.81 4.46
CA ASN A 695 -34.45 22.55 5.38
C ASN A 695 -33.73 23.72 6.10
N GLN A 696 -32.40 23.72 6.13
CA GLN A 696 -31.60 24.76 6.73
C GLN A 696 -31.18 25.83 5.70
N VAL A 697 -31.16 25.48 4.39
CA VAL A 697 -30.76 26.44 3.34
C VAL A 697 -31.76 27.58 3.19
N GLN A 698 -31.31 28.82 3.33
CA GLN A 698 -32.10 30.05 3.11
C GLN A 698 -32.24 30.31 1.63
N ALA A 699 -33.47 30.10 1.08
CA ALA A 699 -33.72 30.13 -0.36
C ALA A 699 -33.53 31.54 -0.99
N ASP A 700 -33.79 32.59 -0.21
CA ASP A 700 -33.73 33.99 -0.69
C ASP A 700 -32.37 34.65 -0.42
N GLU A 701 -31.37 33.89 0.00
CA GLU A 701 -30.01 34.34 0.21
C GLU A 701 -29.01 33.72 -0.81
N ALA A 702 -27.85 34.37 -0.93
CA ALA A 702 -26.76 33.88 -1.77
C ALA A 702 -26.34 32.46 -1.34
N TRP A 703 -25.88 31.65 -2.29
CA TRP A 703 -25.36 30.30 -2.00
C TRP A 703 -24.17 30.33 -1.03
N ASP A 704 -23.43 31.46 -0.99
CA ASP A 704 -22.25 31.69 -0.13
C ASP A 704 -22.49 32.74 0.95
N SER A 705 -23.77 33.02 1.30
CA SER A 705 -24.12 33.89 2.43
C SER A 705 -23.63 33.29 3.76
N GLU A 706 -23.62 34.11 4.80
CA GLU A 706 -23.20 33.67 6.13
C GLU A 706 -23.99 32.43 6.64
N ASN A 707 -25.30 32.39 6.31
CA ASN A 707 -26.18 31.29 6.68
C ASN A 707 -25.99 30.04 5.78
N ASN A 708 -25.79 30.24 4.48
CA ASN A 708 -25.69 29.12 3.51
C ASN A 708 -24.29 28.58 3.34
N ALA A 709 -23.22 29.36 3.57
CA ALA A 709 -21.85 28.94 3.38
C ALA A 709 -21.43 27.67 4.19
N PRO A 710 -21.84 27.52 5.47
CA PRO A 710 -21.54 26.28 6.21
C PRO A 710 -22.17 25.02 5.57
N LEU A 711 -23.40 25.19 5.02
CA LEU A 711 -24.16 24.09 4.40
C LEU A 711 -23.57 23.72 3.03
N THR A 712 -23.28 24.73 2.19
CA THR A 712 -22.70 24.51 0.86
C THR A 712 -21.23 24.09 0.89
N SER A 713 -20.59 24.15 2.05
CA SER A 713 -19.26 23.60 2.28
C SER A 713 -19.27 22.08 2.54
N LEU A 714 -20.43 21.49 2.80
CA LEU A 714 -20.55 20.05 3.03
C LEU A 714 -20.26 19.27 1.74
N LYS A 715 -19.50 18.19 1.87
CA LYS A 715 -19.31 17.22 0.77
C LYS A 715 -20.48 16.24 0.76
N ILE A 716 -21.22 16.22 -0.34
CA ILE A 716 -22.33 15.27 -0.56
C ILE A 716 -21.78 14.09 -1.35
N PRO A 717 -21.73 12.87 -0.78
CA PRO A 717 -21.09 11.72 -1.42
C PRO A 717 -21.64 11.38 -2.81
N THR A 718 -22.95 11.51 -3.01
CA THR A 718 -23.62 11.27 -4.31
C THR A 718 -23.20 12.26 -5.40
N LEU A 719 -22.72 13.45 -5.03
CA LEU A 719 -22.21 14.44 -5.98
C LEU A 719 -20.69 14.32 -6.23
N GLN A 720 -20.03 13.31 -5.66
CA GLN A 720 -18.59 13.09 -5.80
C GLN A 720 -18.29 11.87 -6.70
N ASN A 721 -17.52 12.07 -7.76
CA ASN A 721 -16.98 10.96 -8.54
C ASN A 721 -15.78 10.36 -7.78
N PRO A 722 -15.80 9.06 -7.42
CA PRO A 722 -14.77 8.43 -6.59
C PRO A 722 -13.40 8.33 -7.28
N ALA A 723 -13.33 8.59 -8.59
CA ALA A 723 -12.06 8.58 -9.33
C ALA A 723 -11.39 9.96 -9.41
N VAL A 724 -12.10 11.03 -9.04
CA VAL A 724 -11.55 12.39 -9.04
C VAL A 724 -10.69 12.62 -7.80
N VAL A 725 -9.46 13.09 -8.01
CA VAL A 725 -8.56 13.53 -6.96
C VAL A 725 -8.44 15.06 -7.04
N GLU A 726 -9.14 15.74 -6.13
CA GLU A 726 -9.05 17.20 -6.03
C GLU A 726 -7.69 17.64 -5.45
N LYS A 727 -7.06 18.62 -6.09
CA LYS A 727 -5.82 19.22 -5.59
C LYS A 727 -6.14 20.27 -4.52
N GLY A 728 -5.77 20.01 -3.27
CA GLY A 728 -6.03 20.92 -2.15
C GLY A 728 -7.38 20.66 -1.44
N VAL A 729 -7.70 21.52 -0.45
CA VAL A 729 -8.99 21.46 0.27
C VAL A 729 -9.85 22.61 -0.29
N PRO A 730 -10.91 22.31 -1.06
CA PRO A 730 -11.79 23.36 -1.57
C PRO A 730 -12.53 24.06 -0.42
N LYS A 731 -12.73 25.34 -0.56
CA LYS A 731 -13.46 26.18 0.43
C LYS A 731 -14.93 25.77 0.56
N PHE A 732 -15.54 25.27 -0.52
CA PHE A 732 -16.92 24.82 -0.59
C PHE A 732 -17.01 23.38 -1.11
N GLY A 733 -18.12 22.70 -0.82
CA GLY A 733 -18.38 21.36 -1.36
C GLY A 733 -18.51 21.42 -2.90
N THR A 734 -17.69 20.65 -3.61
CA THR A 734 -17.68 20.59 -5.07
C THR A 734 -18.68 19.58 -5.61
N THR A 735 -19.02 19.69 -6.89
CA THR A 735 -19.71 18.65 -7.65
C THR A 735 -18.84 18.15 -8.80
N HIS A 736 -18.89 16.83 -9.03
CA HIS A 736 -18.24 16.18 -10.17
C HIS A 736 -19.25 15.75 -11.25
N TYR A 737 -20.49 16.24 -11.16
CA TYR A 737 -21.56 16.00 -12.12
C TYR A 737 -22.18 17.33 -12.53
N VAL A 738 -22.57 17.43 -13.79
CA VAL A 738 -23.13 18.68 -14.35
C VAL A 738 -24.35 18.38 -15.22
N GLY A 739 -25.37 19.22 -15.13
CA GLY A 739 -26.52 19.16 -16.03
C GLY A 739 -26.12 19.62 -17.44
N ILE A 740 -26.70 19.00 -18.47
CA ILE A 740 -26.37 19.29 -19.87
C ILE A 740 -27.28 20.41 -20.36
N GLY A 741 -26.64 21.54 -20.71
CA GLY A 741 -27.34 22.80 -21.05
C GLY A 741 -27.66 22.99 -22.54
N GLY A 742 -27.22 22.09 -23.42
CA GLY A 742 -27.43 22.19 -24.86
C GLY A 742 -26.16 22.51 -25.66
N LEU A 743 -26.30 22.92 -26.90
CA LEU A 743 -25.21 23.20 -27.83
C LEU A 743 -24.87 24.71 -27.89
N GLY A 744 -23.57 25.00 -27.89
CA GLY A 744 -23.04 26.34 -27.96
C GLY A 744 -23.08 27.10 -26.63
N LYS A 745 -22.30 28.17 -26.52
CA LYS A 745 -22.09 28.92 -25.27
C LYS A 745 -23.40 29.42 -24.61
N ASP A 746 -24.40 29.73 -25.41
CA ASP A 746 -25.70 30.24 -24.95
C ASP A 746 -26.75 29.13 -24.75
N GLY A 747 -26.41 27.85 -25.00
CA GLY A 747 -27.28 26.67 -24.83
C GLY A 747 -28.16 26.73 -23.56
N PRO A 748 -27.58 26.98 -22.36
CA PRO A 748 -28.34 27.06 -21.11
C PRO A 748 -29.30 28.25 -21.00
N LYS A 749 -29.20 29.27 -21.89
CA LYS A 749 -30.06 30.45 -21.93
C LYS A 749 -31.19 30.32 -22.94
N LEU A 750 -31.14 29.34 -23.83
CA LEU A 750 -32.12 29.16 -24.91
C LEU A 750 -33.49 28.78 -24.34
N LYS A 751 -34.54 29.09 -25.09
CA LYS A 751 -35.91 28.68 -24.77
C LYS A 751 -36.08 27.18 -25.00
N VAL A 752 -37.05 26.57 -24.35
CA VAL A 752 -37.37 25.13 -24.50
C VAL A 752 -37.77 24.77 -25.95
N THR A 753 -38.18 25.75 -26.76
CA THR A 753 -38.56 25.57 -28.16
C THR A 753 -37.38 25.65 -29.14
N ASP A 754 -36.18 25.96 -28.67
CA ASP A 754 -34.99 26.08 -29.51
C ASP A 754 -34.36 24.70 -29.78
N GLU A 755 -33.98 24.44 -31.02
CA GLU A 755 -33.41 23.17 -31.48
C GLU A 755 -32.06 22.82 -30.80
N LYS A 756 -31.33 23.84 -30.29
CA LYS A 756 -30.06 23.67 -29.61
C LYS A 756 -30.20 23.58 -28.08
N ALA A 757 -31.41 23.66 -27.55
CA ALA A 757 -31.65 23.59 -26.11
C ALA A 757 -31.38 22.16 -25.58
N GLY A 758 -30.70 22.06 -24.44
CA GLY A 758 -30.53 20.81 -23.72
C GLY A 758 -31.56 20.61 -22.60
N MET A 759 -31.42 19.53 -21.82
CA MET A 759 -32.32 19.20 -20.70
C MET A 759 -32.34 20.29 -19.61
N PHE A 760 -31.22 20.97 -19.34
CA PHE A 760 -31.11 22.01 -18.34
C PHE A 760 -30.98 23.40 -18.95
N GLY A 761 -31.61 24.36 -18.32
CA GLY A 761 -31.45 25.81 -18.63
C GLY A 761 -31.38 26.64 -17.37
N TYR A 762 -30.71 27.81 -17.41
CA TYR A 762 -30.50 28.65 -16.22
C TYR A 762 -31.81 29.11 -15.58
N ASN A 763 -32.71 29.73 -16.35
CA ASN A 763 -34.02 30.20 -15.94
C ASN A 763 -35.13 29.51 -16.76
N ARG A 764 -34.99 28.20 -16.95
CA ARG A 764 -35.89 27.37 -17.75
C ARG A 764 -36.19 26.05 -17.04
N ALA A 765 -37.44 25.79 -16.80
CA ALA A 765 -37.99 24.55 -16.41
C ALA A 765 -38.30 23.70 -17.66
N THR A 766 -37.77 22.49 -17.76
CA THR A 766 -38.01 21.56 -18.87
C THR A 766 -38.87 20.41 -18.36
N ALA A 767 -40.03 20.17 -18.98
CA ALA A 767 -40.83 19.00 -18.68
C ALA A 767 -40.47 17.86 -19.63
N PHE A 768 -40.65 16.60 -19.20
CA PHE A 768 -40.33 15.42 -20.03
C PHE A 768 -41.09 15.40 -21.36
N ARG A 769 -42.31 15.98 -21.43
CA ARG A 769 -43.07 16.16 -22.68
C ARG A 769 -42.40 17.10 -23.68
N ASP A 770 -41.48 17.95 -23.24
CA ASP A 770 -40.81 18.92 -24.12
C ASP A 770 -39.63 18.26 -24.86
N VAL A 771 -39.23 17.04 -24.47
CA VAL A 771 -38.11 16.26 -25.05
C VAL A 771 -38.66 15.40 -26.20
N THR A 772 -38.73 15.99 -27.40
CA THR A 772 -39.32 15.33 -28.58
C THR A 772 -38.37 14.31 -29.24
N ASP A 773 -37.09 14.37 -28.99
CA ASP A 773 -36.06 13.43 -29.50
C ASP A 773 -36.04 12.12 -28.73
N GLY A 774 -36.81 12.05 -27.63
CA GLY A 774 -36.95 10.89 -26.77
C GLY A 774 -36.04 10.91 -25.55
N LEU A 775 -36.61 10.62 -24.40
CA LEU A 775 -35.87 10.61 -23.12
C LEU A 775 -34.71 9.64 -23.08
N SER A 776 -34.79 8.51 -23.78
CA SER A 776 -33.73 7.51 -23.90
C SER A 776 -32.58 7.89 -24.83
N ASN A 777 -32.73 9.02 -25.55
CA ASN A 777 -31.80 9.53 -26.54
C ASN A 777 -31.27 10.93 -26.20
N THR A 778 -31.52 11.45 -25.00
CA THR A 778 -31.11 12.81 -24.63
C THR A 778 -30.33 12.81 -23.33
N PHE A 779 -29.13 13.42 -23.34
CA PHE A 779 -28.29 13.59 -22.16
C PHE A 779 -28.93 14.54 -21.15
N MET A 780 -29.07 14.09 -19.90
CA MET A 780 -29.58 14.89 -18.80
C MET A 780 -28.44 15.39 -17.90
N VAL A 781 -27.60 14.49 -17.39
CA VAL A 781 -26.45 14.81 -16.53
C VAL A 781 -25.22 14.06 -17.01
N GLY A 782 -24.06 14.75 -17.06
CA GLY A 782 -22.77 14.15 -17.38
C GLY A 782 -21.77 14.27 -16.23
N GLU A 783 -20.72 13.45 -16.27
CA GLU A 783 -19.55 13.61 -15.39
C GLU A 783 -18.75 14.84 -15.82
N ALA A 784 -18.06 15.48 -14.86
CA ALA A 784 -17.10 16.55 -15.11
C ALA A 784 -15.67 16.04 -14.93
N SER A 785 -14.76 16.40 -15.84
CA SER A 785 -13.34 16.01 -15.82
C SER A 785 -12.42 17.06 -15.21
N LYS A 786 -12.85 18.33 -15.18
CA LYS A 786 -12.09 19.48 -14.65
C LYS A 786 -13.02 20.64 -14.30
N ASP A 787 -12.46 21.71 -13.75
CA ASP A 787 -13.15 22.95 -13.39
C ASP A 787 -14.34 22.70 -12.44
N PHE A 788 -14.11 21.88 -11.42
CA PHE A 788 -15.12 21.51 -10.44
C PHE A 788 -15.59 22.73 -9.66
N GLY A 789 -16.89 23.00 -9.70
CA GLY A 789 -17.50 24.13 -9.00
C GLY A 789 -18.23 23.73 -7.73
N PRO A 790 -18.60 24.72 -6.87
CA PRO A 790 -19.45 24.45 -5.72
C PRO A 790 -20.82 23.91 -6.15
N TRP A 791 -21.28 22.81 -5.51
CA TRP A 791 -22.60 22.25 -5.82
C TRP A 791 -23.76 23.19 -5.48
N GLY A 792 -23.57 24.07 -4.47
CA GLY A 792 -24.57 25.06 -4.08
C GLY A 792 -24.70 26.21 -5.04
N LYS A 793 -23.70 26.48 -5.90
CA LYS A 793 -23.66 27.64 -6.83
C LYS A 793 -24.36 27.31 -8.15
N GLY A 794 -25.29 28.09 -8.56
CA GLY A 794 -25.93 27.99 -9.88
C GLY A 794 -25.02 28.38 -11.05
N GLY A 795 -25.51 28.22 -12.28
CA GLY A 795 -24.79 28.58 -13.49
C GLY A 795 -23.77 27.55 -13.94
N GLU A 796 -22.65 28.01 -14.51
CA GLU A 796 -21.61 27.14 -15.11
C GLU A 796 -20.98 26.11 -14.14
N SER A 797 -21.10 26.35 -12.83
CA SER A 797 -20.64 25.38 -11.80
C SER A 797 -21.38 24.04 -11.87
N THR A 798 -22.67 24.07 -12.25
CA THR A 798 -23.56 22.90 -12.20
C THR A 798 -24.27 22.61 -13.50
N ILE A 799 -24.17 23.48 -14.51
CA ILE A 799 -24.73 23.30 -15.86
C ILE A 799 -23.68 23.67 -16.89
N ARG A 800 -23.44 22.77 -17.85
CA ARG A 800 -22.47 23.00 -18.93
C ARG A 800 -23.10 22.73 -20.31
N PRO A 801 -22.86 23.58 -21.30
CA PRO A 801 -23.15 23.29 -22.70
C PRO A 801 -21.97 22.59 -23.37
N PHE A 802 -22.19 21.90 -24.48
CA PHE A 802 -21.15 21.47 -25.39
C PHE A 802 -20.83 22.60 -26.38
N VAL A 803 -19.56 23.06 -26.36
CA VAL A 803 -19.11 24.23 -27.16
C VAL A 803 -17.98 23.87 -28.12
N LYS A 804 -16.95 23.13 -27.61
CA LYS A 804 -15.71 22.86 -28.35
C LYS A 804 -15.45 21.39 -28.46
N LYS A 805 -15.10 20.94 -29.66
CA LYS A 805 -14.65 19.55 -29.91
C LYS A 805 -13.19 19.35 -29.47
N PRO A 806 -12.78 18.15 -29.01
CA PRO A 806 -13.66 17.01 -28.73
C PRO A 806 -14.59 17.32 -27.54
N TYR A 807 -15.81 16.80 -27.57
CA TYR A 807 -16.83 17.13 -26.56
C TYR A 807 -16.63 16.36 -25.24
N ILE A 808 -16.23 15.08 -25.31
CA ILE A 808 -15.99 14.25 -24.14
C ILE A 808 -14.50 14.33 -23.79
N ASN A 809 -14.17 14.54 -22.52
CA ASN A 809 -12.82 14.81 -22.02
C ASN A 809 -12.12 16.01 -22.69
N GLY A 810 -12.90 16.86 -23.32
CA GLY A 810 -12.45 18.03 -24.09
C GLY A 810 -12.36 19.33 -23.28
N PRO A 811 -12.28 20.46 -24.03
CA PRO A 811 -12.09 21.79 -23.41
C PRO A 811 -13.22 22.24 -22.49
N ASP A 812 -14.45 21.79 -22.72
CA ASP A 812 -15.64 22.20 -21.95
C ASP A 812 -15.73 21.53 -20.57
N GLY A 813 -14.81 20.61 -20.28
CA GLY A 813 -14.70 19.94 -18.98
C GLY A 813 -15.82 18.93 -18.68
N ILE A 814 -16.61 18.53 -19.71
CA ILE A 814 -17.53 17.40 -19.63
C ILE A 814 -16.74 16.14 -19.94
N GLY A 815 -16.78 15.17 -19.06
CA GLY A 815 -15.97 13.97 -19.17
C GLY A 815 -15.65 13.34 -17.83
N SER A 816 -14.74 12.37 -17.81
CA SER A 816 -14.38 11.67 -16.57
C SER A 816 -12.88 11.34 -16.52
N PRO A 817 -12.33 11.02 -15.34
CA PRO A 817 -10.97 10.48 -15.21
C PRO A 817 -10.86 9.02 -15.69
N PHE A 818 -11.97 8.37 -16.05
CA PHE A 818 -11.96 7.00 -16.57
C PHE A 818 -11.43 6.97 -18.01
N ARG A 819 -10.55 6.04 -18.30
CA ARG A 819 -10.01 5.88 -19.66
C ARG A 819 -11.10 5.48 -20.64
N GLY A 820 -11.08 6.11 -21.81
CA GLY A 820 -11.89 5.74 -22.98
C GLY A 820 -13.27 6.42 -23.06
N GLY A 821 -13.71 7.22 -22.07
CA GLY A 821 -15.00 7.92 -22.15
C GLY A 821 -15.54 8.38 -20.81
N SER A 822 -16.84 8.63 -20.76
CA SER A 822 -17.56 9.18 -19.59
C SER A 822 -18.96 8.61 -19.48
N HIS A 823 -19.50 8.57 -18.26
CA HIS A 823 -20.89 8.20 -18.03
C HIS A 823 -21.82 9.41 -18.20
N PHE A 824 -22.93 9.14 -18.84
CA PHE A 824 -24.03 10.10 -18.98
C PHE A 824 -25.33 9.47 -18.48
N LEU A 825 -26.05 10.24 -17.68
CA LEU A 825 -27.44 9.98 -17.32
C LEU A 825 -28.34 10.51 -18.45
N LEU A 826 -29.21 9.69 -18.97
CA LEU A 826 -30.20 10.06 -19.97
C LEU A 826 -31.52 10.49 -19.32
N GLY A 827 -32.39 11.11 -20.10
CA GLY A 827 -33.68 11.61 -19.64
C GLY A 827 -34.62 10.53 -19.09
N ASP A 828 -34.47 9.27 -19.50
CA ASP A 828 -35.23 8.11 -19.02
C ASP A 828 -34.69 7.50 -17.72
N GLY A 829 -33.61 8.07 -17.13
CA GLY A 829 -32.97 7.57 -15.92
C GLY A 829 -31.92 6.48 -16.17
N SER A 830 -31.74 6.03 -17.41
CA SER A 830 -30.66 5.09 -17.76
C SER A 830 -29.30 5.79 -17.76
N VAL A 831 -28.23 5.04 -17.42
CA VAL A 831 -26.84 5.56 -17.44
C VAL A 831 -26.02 4.77 -18.42
N ARG A 832 -25.46 5.46 -19.42
CA ARG A 832 -24.59 4.86 -20.45
C ARG A 832 -23.17 5.39 -20.36
N PHE A 833 -22.20 4.55 -20.69
CA PHE A 833 -20.81 4.95 -20.87
C PHE A 833 -20.60 5.29 -22.34
N VAL A 834 -20.21 6.52 -22.61
CA VAL A 834 -20.03 7.05 -23.96
C VAL A 834 -18.54 7.20 -24.24
N SER A 835 -18.08 6.65 -25.34
CA SER A 835 -16.67 6.68 -25.76
C SER A 835 -16.22 8.12 -26.04
N GLU A 836 -15.00 8.47 -25.68
CA GLU A 836 -14.39 9.76 -26.03
C GLU A 836 -14.11 9.89 -27.54
N ASN A 837 -14.10 8.75 -28.28
CA ASN A 837 -13.92 8.68 -29.74
C ASN A 837 -15.26 8.64 -30.50
N ILE A 838 -16.39 8.85 -29.83
CA ILE A 838 -17.72 8.90 -30.48
C ILE A 838 -17.76 10.03 -31.50
N ASP A 839 -18.51 9.82 -32.58
CA ASP A 839 -18.71 10.88 -33.57
C ASP A 839 -19.32 12.13 -32.94
N PRO A 840 -18.72 13.31 -33.13
CA PRO A 840 -19.23 14.55 -32.57
C PRO A 840 -20.69 14.88 -32.96
N SER A 841 -21.14 14.49 -34.14
CA SER A 841 -22.52 14.71 -34.56
C SER A 841 -23.50 13.87 -33.73
N THR A 842 -23.09 12.67 -33.31
CA THR A 842 -23.87 11.82 -32.40
C THR A 842 -23.99 12.48 -31.03
N VAL A 843 -22.91 13.09 -30.50
CA VAL A 843 -22.97 13.83 -29.23
C VAL A 843 -23.87 15.04 -29.36
N GLU A 844 -23.82 15.77 -30.49
CA GLU A 844 -24.70 16.92 -30.77
C GLU A 844 -26.16 16.49 -30.73
N ALA A 845 -26.54 15.41 -31.40
CA ALA A 845 -27.88 14.86 -31.42
C ALA A 845 -28.36 14.36 -30.03
N LEU A 846 -27.48 13.76 -29.24
CA LEU A 846 -27.79 13.33 -27.87
C LEU A 846 -27.88 14.49 -26.86
N THR A 847 -27.45 15.68 -27.25
CA THR A 847 -27.43 16.89 -26.39
C THR A 847 -28.70 17.64 -26.42
N THR A 848 -29.42 17.67 -27.56
CA THR A 848 -30.59 18.48 -27.80
C THR A 848 -31.88 17.77 -27.39
N ILE A 849 -32.89 18.53 -26.98
CA ILE A 849 -34.22 18.02 -26.60
C ILE A 849 -35.19 17.99 -27.78
N ARG A 850 -34.84 18.66 -28.90
CA ARG A 850 -35.73 18.88 -30.05
C ARG A 850 -34.95 19.09 -31.35
N GLY A 851 -33.79 18.50 -31.55
CA GLY A 851 -33.02 18.58 -32.80
C GLY A 851 -33.66 17.82 -33.95
N GLY A 852 -34.46 16.79 -33.70
CA GLY A 852 -35.15 15.97 -34.66
C GLY A 852 -34.24 14.97 -35.40
N GLU A 853 -33.04 14.71 -34.91
CA GLU A 853 -32.08 13.78 -35.54
C GLU A 853 -32.47 12.32 -35.29
N VAL A 854 -32.26 11.49 -36.30
CA VAL A 854 -32.41 10.04 -36.18
C VAL A 854 -31.08 9.43 -35.70
N LEU A 855 -31.06 8.94 -34.48
CA LEU A 855 -29.88 8.26 -33.91
C LEU A 855 -29.86 6.77 -34.27
N GLY A 856 -28.69 6.29 -34.69
CA GLY A 856 -28.36 4.87 -34.70
C GLY A 856 -28.02 4.33 -33.30
N GLU A 857 -27.65 3.06 -33.18
CA GLU A 857 -27.08 2.50 -31.94
C GLU A 857 -25.76 3.22 -31.59
N PHE A 858 -25.61 3.68 -30.36
CA PHE A 858 -24.44 4.40 -29.86
C PHE A 858 -23.96 3.84 -28.50
#